data_3415c5887b178b3a6a6bd1cebb25dd2b
#
_entry.id   3415c5887b178b3a6a6bd1cebb25dd2b
#
_cell.length_a   1.000
_cell.length_b   1.000
_cell.length_c   1.000
_cell.angle_alpha   90.00
_cell.angle_beta   90.00
_cell.angle_gamma   90.00
#
_symmetry.space_group_name_H-M   'P 1'
#
loop_
_entity.id
_entity.type
_entity.pdbx_description
1 polymer ?
#
loop_
_entity_poly.entity_id
_entity_poly.type
_entity_poly.pdbx_seq_one_letter_code
_entity_poly.pdbx_strand_id
1 'polypeptide(L)'
;MNDEILKEIEKLEELEKYEEIINIIENLQVEQLNTEIIVELARAYVNIQKYEKAIEILKSIENEGKNSVDWNYRMGYSYYYLKDYKNSEKYFLKALELDETEDNIKKALLNVYIELSRQTINESIENQDKAIEYALKSKKYIITNDDKIRVSSCLAWVYKEIGDFDTAEKLLKNVINSGRDDIPVNSELGYCLEQLAKFEEALEYYKKAMKLGREDQWIYSRIGYIYCCLKKYEESLEANLKAYELGENDILINSELGYSLGELQRFEEAITYYLKAQELGREDRWIHFQMGWSYRHLGKYDKALESYFKAKELGDNTAWTNAEIGICYKGLGKYEEALKYYLIANSSDGLNEDKNKKIYLLSDIAYTYEIIEKPAEALKYFEQAKKAGRNDAGIYLSMAKCFEKLNKNEETLEYCLITEKFDEYKNNIQLLSRIAALYKEKGEYKKSLEYLEKVERLGRDDCWLNTEYGFCLVLLQKYKEAIEKYKHALELKEEVSDEIYLNSQIGWCYRNLEECDKALKYYLKVRELGRDDSWLDVEYGLCYKELNDYEKALEYYLKGYEKEDRFKEDTYLLSDIGWLYDRFGKYEDGEKFLSKAYELGERNRWIHMELGECLTRLGRYEEAVEKLLESRRLSLEEGDGVDLEDIELAYCYAVLGDKEKAEKHMQLAIDALGIYAESEEFLKKKFTEIREMINSISNSPQFFS
;
A
#
# COMPACT_ATOMS: atom_id res chain seq x y z
N MET A 1 59.82 -81.69 21.73
CA MET A 1 60.59 -80.42 21.80
C MET A 1 59.78 -79.23 21.28
N ASN A 2 59.31 -79.23 20.03
CA ASN A 2 58.45 -78.13 19.53
C ASN A 2 57.09 -78.05 20.24
N ASP A 3 56.50 -79.17 20.59
CA ASP A 3 55.23 -79.21 21.36
C ASP A 3 55.40 -78.71 22.81
N GLU A 4 56.56 -78.80 23.38
CA GLU A 4 56.85 -78.26 24.71
C GLU A 4 57.04 -76.74 24.66
N ILE A 5 57.68 -76.25 23.59
CA ILE A 5 57.84 -74.82 23.32
C ILE A 5 56.50 -74.18 23.08
N LEU A 6 55.60 -74.75 22.25
CA LEU A 6 54.27 -74.25 22.01
C LEU A 6 53.42 -74.20 23.27
N LYS A 7 53.50 -75.22 24.15
CA LYS A 7 52.81 -75.22 25.43
C LYS A 7 53.30 -74.13 26.38
N GLU A 8 54.61 -73.79 26.31
CA GLU A 8 55.17 -72.69 27.10
C GLU A 8 54.70 -71.34 26.57
N ILE A 9 54.64 -71.17 25.25
CA ILE A 9 54.12 -70.00 24.55
C ILE A 9 52.60 -69.82 24.93
N GLU A 10 51.78 -70.85 24.81
CA GLU A 10 50.37 -70.81 25.20
C GLU A 10 50.18 -70.33 26.62
N LYS A 11 51.00 -70.85 27.57
CA LYS A 11 50.96 -70.42 28.97
C LYS A 11 51.35 -68.95 29.16
N LEU A 12 52.31 -68.45 28.40
CA LEU A 12 52.74 -67.07 28.45
C LEU A 12 51.72 -66.14 27.80
N GLU A 13 51.03 -66.60 26.76
CA GLU A 13 49.90 -65.89 26.14
C GLU A 13 48.74 -65.69 27.11
N GLU A 14 48.36 -66.71 27.84
CA GLU A 14 47.32 -66.61 28.89
C GLU A 14 47.73 -65.57 29.97
N LEU A 15 49.01 -65.34 30.17
CA LEU A 15 49.58 -64.34 31.05
C LEU A 15 49.85 -62.97 30.41
N GLU A 16 49.54 -62.81 29.10
CA GLU A 16 49.83 -61.61 28.29
C GLU A 16 51.32 -61.21 28.26
N LYS A 17 52.25 -62.17 28.45
CA LYS A 17 53.69 -61.94 28.54
C LYS A 17 54.37 -62.02 27.15
N TYR A 18 53.94 -61.19 26.21
CA TYR A 18 54.37 -61.19 24.81
C TYR A 18 55.87 -60.92 24.63
N GLU A 19 56.47 -60.08 25.46
CA GLU A 19 57.90 -59.80 25.41
C GLU A 19 58.74 -61.04 25.81
N GLU A 20 58.29 -61.87 26.77
CA GLU A 20 58.90 -63.11 27.14
C GLU A 20 58.79 -64.15 25.98
N ILE A 21 57.65 -64.24 25.33
CA ILE A 21 57.44 -65.08 24.13
C ILE A 21 58.43 -64.71 23.04
N ILE A 22 58.58 -63.38 22.73
CA ILE A 22 59.50 -62.91 21.69
C ILE A 22 60.94 -63.34 22.08
N ASN A 23 61.34 -63.14 23.33
CA ASN A 23 62.71 -63.48 23.77
C ASN A 23 62.97 -64.99 23.74
N ILE A 24 62.01 -65.81 24.08
CA ILE A 24 62.15 -67.28 23.95
C ILE A 24 62.35 -67.66 22.49
N ILE A 25 61.49 -67.20 21.58
CA ILE A 25 61.52 -67.65 20.18
C ILE A 25 62.73 -67.11 19.41
N GLU A 26 63.15 -65.84 19.66
CA GLU A 26 64.35 -65.25 19.03
C GLU A 26 65.66 -65.92 19.48
N ASN A 27 65.67 -66.61 20.61
CA ASN A 27 66.82 -67.35 21.12
C ASN A 27 66.83 -68.85 20.68
N LEU A 28 65.81 -69.30 19.96
CA LEU A 28 65.79 -70.66 19.43
C LEU A 28 66.78 -70.84 18.25
N GLN A 29 67.31 -72.08 18.10
CA GLN A 29 68.12 -72.43 16.95
C GLN A 29 67.24 -72.61 15.70
N VAL A 30 67.80 -72.36 14.50
CA VAL A 30 67.09 -72.37 13.23
C VAL A 30 66.33 -73.69 13.02
N GLU A 31 66.91 -74.83 13.46
CA GLU A 31 66.29 -76.17 13.36
C GLU A 31 65.04 -76.33 14.24
N GLN A 32 64.84 -75.46 15.20
CA GLN A 32 63.67 -75.45 16.13
C GLN A 32 62.55 -74.56 15.62
N LEU A 33 62.83 -73.72 14.65
CA LEU A 33 61.86 -72.78 14.05
C LEU A 33 61.01 -73.49 13.02
N ASN A 34 59.77 -73.71 13.29
CA ASN A 34 58.78 -74.16 12.32
C ASN A 34 57.78 -73.03 12.03
N THR A 35 56.95 -73.21 11.02
CA THR A 35 55.96 -72.21 10.59
C THR A 35 55.00 -71.79 11.73
N GLU A 36 54.59 -72.69 12.61
CA GLU A 36 53.69 -72.45 13.74
C GLU A 36 54.35 -71.54 14.80
N ILE A 37 55.60 -71.84 15.19
CA ILE A 37 56.37 -71.00 16.16
C ILE A 37 56.62 -69.62 15.57
N ILE A 38 56.92 -69.50 14.29
CA ILE A 38 57.13 -68.20 13.64
C ILE A 38 55.81 -67.38 13.55
N VAL A 39 54.66 -68.05 13.37
CA VAL A 39 53.34 -67.36 13.41
C VAL A 39 53.06 -66.85 14.83
N GLU A 40 53.41 -67.66 15.90
CA GLU A 40 53.27 -67.20 17.31
C GLU A 40 54.24 -66.03 17.61
N LEU A 41 55.44 -66.01 17.05
CA LEU A 41 56.34 -64.87 17.17
C LEU A 41 55.71 -63.59 16.53
N ALA A 42 55.14 -63.73 15.35
CA ALA A 42 54.43 -62.63 14.70
C ALA A 42 53.21 -62.17 15.51
N ARG A 43 52.48 -63.13 16.13
CA ARG A 43 51.37 -62.80 17.02
C ARG A 43 51.84 -61.99 18.25
N ALA A 44 52.92 -62.39 18.87
CA ALA A 44 53.50 -61.66 19.97
C ALA A 44 53.93 -60.24 19.58
N TYR A 45 54.56 -60.05 18.42
CA TYR A 45 54.86 -58.76 17.85
C TYR A 45 53.62 -57.89 17.59
N VAL A 46 52.55 -58.48 17.06
CA VAL A 46 51.26 -57.82 16.86
C VAL A 46 50.69 -57.28 18.20
N ASN A 47 50.72 -58.11 19.25
CA ASN A 47 50.21 -57.75 20.56
C ASN A 47 50.96 -56.62 21.24
N ILE A 48 52.29 -56.51 20.98
CA ILE A 48 53.11 -55.35 21.40
C ILE A 48 53.14 -54.20 20.37
N GLN A 49 52.22 -54.21 19.39
CA GLN A 49 51.99 -53.16 18.40
C GLN A 49 53.19 -52.92 17.45
N LYS A 50 54.09 -53.88 17.22
CA LYS A 50 55.17 -53.83 16.25
C LYS A 50 54.77 -54.49 14.91
N TYR A 51 53.80 -53.91 14.23
CA TYR A 51 53.13 -54.48 13.07
C TYR A 51 54.03 -54.66 11.86
N GLU A 52 54.95 -53.71 11.58
CA GLU A 52 55.92 -53.84 10.47
C GLU A 52 56.82 -55.08 10.68
N LYS A 53 57.30 -55.29 11.94
CA LYS A 53 58.13 -56.40 12.26
C LYS A 53 57.41 -57.72 12.17
N ALA A 54 56.13 -57.77 12.62
CA ALA A 54 55.27 -58.94 12.42
C ALA A 54 55.13 -59.30 10.95
N ILE A 55 54.92 -58.34 10.06
CA ILE A 55 54.83 -58.55 8.61
C ILE A 55 56.17 -59.06 8.06
N GLU A 56 57.31 -58.52 8.43
CA GLU A 56 58.63 -58.95 8.03
C GLU A 56 58.87 -60.42 8.36
N ILE A 57 58.53 -60.84 9.61
CA ILE A 57 58.65 -62.22 10.07
C ILE A 57 57.70 -63.13 9.32
N LEU A 58 56.46 -62.76 9.14
CA LEU A 58 55.49 -63.57 8.35
C LEU A 58 55.92 -63.71 6.90
N LYS A 59 56.48 -62.70 6.27
CA LYS A 59 57.00 -62.75 4.91
C LYS A 59 58.16 -63.73 4.78
N SER A 60 58.99 -63.94 5.82
CA SER A 60 60.10 -64.88 5.77
C SER A 60 59.68 -66.35 5.57
N ILE A 61 58.42 -66.66 5.91
CA ILE A 61 57.83 -67.99 5.78
C ILE A 61 56.64 -68.01 4.79
N GLU A 62 56.56 -67.07 3.85
CA GLU A 62 55.43 -66.90 2.92
C GLU A 62 55.11 -68.18 2.15
N ASN A 63 56.09 -68.93 1.70
CA ASN A 63 55.91 -70.15 0.92
C ASN A 63 55.14 -71.23 1.68
N GLU A 64 55.45 -71.39 2.94
CA GLU A 64 54.85 -72.38 3.85
C GLU A 64 53.56 -71.83 4.47
N GLY A 65 53.52 -70.52 4.81
CA GLY A 65 52.44 -69.90 5.57
C GLY A 65 51.23 -69.52 4.72
N LYS A 66 51.38 -69.25 3.42
CA LYS A 66 50.29 -68.72 2.54
C LYS A 66 49.01 -69.54 2.47
N ASN A 67 49.07 -70.83 2.86
CA ASN A 67 47.92 -71.74 2.96
C ASN A 67 47.44 -71.96 4.40
N SER A 68 47.97 -71.23 5.38
CA SER A 68 47.55 -71.26 6.77
C SER A 68 46.53 -70.15 7.03
N VAL A 69 45.44 -70.49 7.73
CA VAL A 69 44.44 -69.51 8.20
C VAL A 69 45.07 -68.47 9.09
N ASP A 70 45.83 -68.93 10.08
CA ASP A 70 46.40 -68.06 11.10
C ASP A 70 47.46 -67.13 10.54
N TRP A 71 48.33 -67.63 9.64
CA TRP A 71 49.28 -66.78 8.96
C TRP A 71 48.63 -65.65 8.16
N ASN A 72 47.61 -65.96 7.37
CA ASN A 72 46.85 -64.97 6.61
C ASN A 72 46.10 -64.02 7.57
N TYR A 73 45.53 -64.53 8.64
CA TYR A 73 44.87 -63.69 9.66
C TYR A 73 45.83 -62.67 10.28
N ARG A 74 47.04 -63.11 10.69
CA ARG A 74 48.07 -62.22 11.27
C ARG A 74 48.57 -61.19 10.28
N MET A 75 48.80 -61.58 9.04
CA MET A 75 49.14 -60.65 7.97
C MET A 75 48.03 -59.60 7.78
N GLY A 76 46.79 -60.03 7.65
CA GLY A 76 45.67 -59.14 7.52
C GLY A 76 45.49 -58.20 8.70
N TYR A 77 45.66 -58.70 9.93
CA TYR A 77 45.57 -57.91 11.17
C TYR A 77 46.69 -56.86 11.26
N SER A 78 47.94 -57.24 10.94
CA SER A 78 49.08 -56.31 10.93
C SER A 78 48.89 -55.17 9.91
N TYR A 79 48.45 -55.49 8.71
CA TYR A 79 48.12 -54.47 7.69
C TYR A 79 46.94 -53.55 8.09
N TYR A 80 45.95 -54.10 8.83
CA TYR A 80 44.83 -53.30 9.33
C TYR A 80 45.31 -52.15 10.26
N TYR A 81 46.14 -52.51 11.21
CA TYR A 81 46.67 -51.46 12.17
C TYR A 81 47.65 -50.51 11.55
N LEU A 82 48.34 -50.90 10.45
CA LEU A 82 49.15 -50.00 9.61
C LEU A 82 48.28 -49.17 8.67
N LYS A 83 46.94 -49.31 8.71
CA LYS A 83 45.98 -48.60 7.88
C LYS A 83 46.10 -48.93 6.38
N ASP A 84 46.82 -50.00 6.01
CA ASP A 84 46.82 -50.55 4.65
C ASP A 84 45.66 -51.54 4.48
N TYR A 85 44.44 -50.97 4.41
CA TYR A 85 43.24 -51.75 4.40
C TYR A 85 43.07 -52.61 3.13
N LYS A 86 43.72 -52.23 2.04
CA LYS A 86 43.69 -53.04 0.81
C LYS A 86 44.46 -54.36 0.93
N ASN A 87 45.67 -54.30 1.52
CA ASN A 87 46.42 -55.48 1.81
C ASN A 87 45.74 -56.27 2.95
N SER A 88 45.21 -55.61 3.92
CA SER A 88 44.40 -56.26 4.99
C SER A 88 43.21 -57.05 4.40
N GLU A 89 42.42 -56.42 3.51
CA GLU A 89 41.31 -57.11 2.78
C GLU A 89 41.82 -58.40 2.08
N LYS A 90 42.91 -58.27 1.31
CA LYS A 90 43.48 -59.40 0.56
C LYS A 90 43.79 -60.60 1.46
N TYR A 91 44.44 -60.39 2.56
CA TYR A 91 44.86 -61.46 3.44
C TYR A 91 43.73 -62.04 4.28
N PHE A 92 42.77 -61.21 4.79
CA PHE A 92 41.59 -61.72 5.44
C PHE A 92 40.65 -62.48 4.51
N LEU A 93 40.50 -62.05 3.26
CA LEU A 93 39.74 -62.84 2.26
C LEU A 93 40.37 -64.21 2.03
N LYS A 94 41.74 -64.27 2.00
CA LYS A 94 42.44 -65.53 1.83
C LYS A 94 42.31 -66.41 3.08
N ALA A 95 42.34 -65.86 4.26
CA ALA A 95 42.08 -66.58 5.50
C ALA A 95 40.65 -67.16 5.51
N LEU A 96 39.65 -66.40 5.06
CA LEU A 96 38.25 -66.82 4.98
C LEU A 96 38.03 -67.95 3.93
N GLU A 97 38.78 -67.89 2.81
CA GLU A 97 38.77 -68.96 1.80
C GLU A 97 39.25 -70.33 2.38
N LEU A 98 40.18 -70.27 3.37
CA LEU A 98 40.75 -71.45 4.03
C LEU A 98 39.89 -71.99 5.15
N ASP A 99 39.15 -71.11 5.86
CA ASP A 99 38.17 -71.47 6.85
C ASP A 99 36.99 -70.48 6.82
N GLU A 100 35.87 -70.86 6.23
CA GLU A 100 34.64 -70.07 6.12
C GLU A 100 33.85 -69.98 7.43
N THR A 101 34.19 -70.74 8.43
CA THR A 101 33.45 -70.80 9.70
C THR A 101 33.96 -69.84 10.77
N GLU A 102 35.16 -69.33 10.62
CA GLU A 102 35.86 -68.52 11.61
C GLU A 102 35.25 -67.11 11.73
N ASP A 103 34.51 -66.85 12.79
CA ASP A 103 33.80 -65.61 13.04
C ASP A 103 34.73 -64.41 13.31
N ASN A 104 35.97 -64.62 13.80
CA ASN A 104 36.94 -63.55 13.97
C ASN A 104 37.44 -62.96 12.65
N ILE A 105 37.56 -63.81 11.63
CA ILE A 105 37.92 -63.37 10.27
C ILE A 105 36.77 -62.52 9.68
N LYS A 106 35.52 -62.96 9.87
CA LYS A 106 34.35 -62.19 9.40
C LYS A 106 34.27 -60.84 10.08
N LYS A 107 34.49 -60.77 11.40
CA LYS A 107 34.56 -59.51 12.15
C LYS A 107 35.69 -58.59 11.70
N ALA A 108 36.85 -59.18 11.39
CA ALA A 108 37.97 -58.44 10.85
C ALA A 108 37.68 -57.83 9.45
N LEU A 109 37.09 -58.61 8.54
CA LEU A 109 36.64 -58.15 7.25
C LEU A 109 35.56 -57.05 7.35
N LEU A 110 34.63 -57.18 8.24
CA LEU A 110 33.63 -56.14 8.53
C LEU A 110 34.32 -54.81 8.87
N ASN A 111 35.29 -54.88 9.77
CA ASN A 111 36.07 -53.69 10.18
C ASN A 111 36.86 -53.08 9.00
N VAL A 112 37.55 -53.94 8.24
CA VAL A 112 38.29 -53.50 7.06
C VAL A 112 37.40 -52.77 6.05
N TYR A 113 36.23 -53.31 5.75
CA TYR A 113 35.32 -52.70 4.80
C TYR A 113 34.73 -51.36 5.31
N ILE A 114 34.47 -51.24 6.61
CA ILE A 114 34.07 -49.99 7.25
C ILE A 114 35.21 -48.92 7.06
N GLU A 115 36.46 -49.30 7.34
CA GLU A 115 37.56 -48.38 7.26
C GLU A 115 37.93 -48.05 5.80
N LEU A 116 37.84 -49.03 4.87
CA LEU A 116 38.01 -48.78 3.41
C LEU A 116 36.96 -47.79 2.91
N SER A 117 35.72 -47.93 3.33
CA SER A 117 34.65 -47.00 2.97
C SER A 117 34.94 -45.58 3.46
N ARG A 118 35.35 -45.42 4.72
CA ARG A 118 35.73 -44.15 5.29
C ARG A 118 36.94 -43.51 4.62
N GLN A 119 37.99 -44.31 4.41
CA GLN A 119 39.20 -43.82 3.75
C GLN A 119 38.88 -43.34 2.33
N THR A 120 38.08 -44.11 1.56
CA THR A 120 37.73 -43.82 0.19
C THR A 120 36.99 -42.51 0.02
N ILE A 121 36.05 -42.19 0.91
CA ILE A 121 35.30 -40.93 0.90
C ILE A 121 36.18 -39.73 1.33
N ASN A 122 37.07 -39.94 2.31
CA ASN A 122 38.00 -38.92 2.77
C ASN A 122 39.09 -38.56 1.75
N GLU A 123 39.44 -39.50 0.84
CA GLU A 123 40.40 -39.25 -0.25
C GLU A 123 39.81 -38.39 -1.35
N SER A 124 38.57 -38.60 -1.75
CA SER A 124 37.82 -37.80 -2.71
C SER A 124 36.34 -38.16 -2.71
N ILE A 125 35.48 -37.15 -2.76
CA ILE A 125 34.03 -37.32 -2.93
C ILE A 125 33.69 -37.98 -4.28
N GLU A 126 34.56 -37.85 -5.29
CA GLU A 126 34.40 -38.52 -6.58
C GLU A 126 34.40 -40.05 -6.47
N ASN A 127 34.93 -40.60 -5.40
CA ASN A 127 34.98 -42.04 -5.11
C ASN A 127 33.72 -42.53 -4.37
N GLN A 128 32.63 -41.77 -4.33
CA GLN A 128 31.43 -42.07 -3.56
C GLN A 128 30.86 -43.48 -3.84
N ASP A 129 30.73 -43.88 -5.09
CA ASP A 129 30.20 -45.20 -5.48
C ASP A 129 31.04 -46.34 -4.90
N LYS A 130 32.37 -46.18 -4.89
CA LYS A 130 33.30 -47.15 -4.33
C LYS A 130 33.25 -47.21 -2.80
N ALA A 131 33.04 -46.05 -2.16
CA ALA A 131 32.86 -45.99 -0.72
C ALA A 131 31.54 -46.68 -0.28
N ILE A 132 30.46 -46.47 -1.05
CA ILE A 132 29.19 -47.18 -0.86
C ILE A 132 29.38 -48.68 -1.06
N GLU A 133 30.09 -49.09 -2.12
CA GLU A 133 30.37 -50.50 -2.41
C GLU A 133 31.09 -51.19 -1.23
N TYR A 134 32.11 -50.56 -0.67
CA TYR A 134 32.81 -51.08 0.49
C TYR A 134 31.89 -51.21 1.71
N ALA A 135 31.13 -50.14 2.02
CA ALA A 135 30.16 -50.18 3.13
C ALA A 135 29.07 -51.26 2.95
N LEU A 136 28.64 -51.51 1.68
CA LEU A 136 27.70 -52.60 1.40
C LEU A 136 28.36 -53.97 1.51
N LYS A 137 29.65 -54.14 1.11
CA LYS A 137 30.40 -55.38 1.33
C LYS A 137 30.46 -55.79 2.78
N SER A 138 30.59 -54.86 3.71
CA SER A 138 30.58 -55.14 5.16
C SER A 138 29.31 -55.85 5.62
N LYS A 139 28.16 -55.67 4.94
CA LYS A 139 26.87 -56.38 5.31
C LYS A 139 26.97 -57.87 5.23
N LYS A 140 27.87 -58.42 4.39
CA LYS A 140 28.06 -59.88 4.28
C LYS A 140 28.64 -60.54 5.51
N TYR A 141 29.24 -59.75 6.39
CA TYR A 141 30.00 -60.21 7.55
C TYR A 141 29.34 -59.85 8.88
N ILE A 142 28.04 -59.49 8.87
CA ILE A 142 27.26 -59.21 10.06
C ILE A 142 26.97 -60.54 10.80
N ILE A 143 27.39 -60.60 12.08
CA ILE A 143 27.16 -61.77 12.94
C ILE A 143 26.23 -61.36 14.07
N THR A 144 26.41 -60.19 14.64
CA THR A 144 25.69 -59.72 15.83
C THR A 144 24.82 -58.51 15.53
N ASN A 145 23.90 -58.14 16.44
CA ASN A 145 23.15 -56.90 16.32
C ASN A 145 24.06 -55.68 16.41
N ASP A 146 25.16 -55.74 17.17
CA ASP A 146 26.14 -54.67 17.23
C ASP A 146 26.84 -54.46 15.86
N ASP A 147 27.21 -55.56 15.19
CA ASP A 147 27.76 -55.45 13.80
C ASP A 147 26.75 -54.77 12.88
N LYS A 148 25.49 -55.12 12.97
CA LYS A 148 24.42 -54.50 12.17
C LYS A 148 24.32 -52.98 12.44
N ILE A 149 24.40 -52.59 13.70
CA ILE A 149 24.39 -51.19 14.10
C ILE A 149 25.62 -50.47 13.54
N ARG A 150 26.82 -51.04 13.64
CA ARG A 150 28.07 -50.45 13.13
C ARG A 150 28.04 -50.27 11.63
N VAL A 151 27.60 -51.26 10.89
CA VAL A 151 27.48 -51.22 9.43
C VAL A 151 26.45 -50.19 8.99
N SER A 152 25.30 -50.13 9.68
CA SER A 152 24.24 -49.17 9.39
C SER A 152 24.70 -47.74 9.71
N SER A 153 25.47 -47.53 10.78
CA SER A 153 26.06 -46.25 11.13
C SER A 153 27.13 -45.83 10.11
N CYS A 154 27.94 -46.75 9.63
CA CYS A 154 28.92 -46.47 8.58
C CYS A 154 28.24 -46.06 7.25
N LEU A 155 27.23 -46.78 6.83
CA LEU A 155 26.44 -46.45 5.66
C LEU A 155 25.77 -45.09 5.80
N ALA A 156 25.17 -44.81 6.94
CA ALA A 156 24.53 -43.52 7.22
C ALA A 156 25.55 -42.39 7.11
N TRP A 157 26.74 -42.57 7.68
CA TRP A 157 27.79 -41.58 7.58
C TRP A 157 28.24 -41.36 6.14
N VAL A 158 28.45 -42.45 5.33
CA VAL A 158 28.82 -42.33 3.93
C VAL A 158 27.74 -41.55 3.14
N TYR A 159 26.46 -41.92 3.31
CA TYR A 159 25.36 -41.24 2.60
C TYR A 159 25.25 -39.75 3.03
N LYS A 160 25.49 -39.45 4.30
CA LYS A 160 25.56 -38.07 4.79
C LYS A 160 26.67 -37.29 4.09
N GLU A 161 27.90 -37.85 3.99
CA GLU A 161 29.04 -37.16 3.37
C GLU A 161 28.83 -36.90 1.88
N ILE A 162 28.11 -37.76 1.16
CA ILE A 162 27.76 -37.56 -0.26
C ILE A 162 26.51 -36.72 -0.47
N GLY A 163 25.82 -36.28 0.61
CA GLY A 163 24.64 -35.44 0.55
C GLY A 163 23.30 -36.17 0.36
N ASP A 164 23.27 -37.51 0.38
CA ASP A 164 22.02 -38.28 0.38
C ASP A 164 21.46 -38.38 1.81
N PHE A 165 20.92 -37.23 2.27
CA PHE A 165 20.39 -37.12 3.63
C PHE A 165 19.13 -37.94 3.88
N ASP A 166 18.32 -38.21 2.84
CA ASP A 166 17.12 -39.07 2.96
C ASP A 166 17.48 -40.53 3.30
N THR A 167 18.51 -41.06 2.65
CA THR A 167 19.00 -42.42 2.94
C THR A 167 19.70 -42.46 4.29
N ALA A 168 20.50 -41.44 4.62
CA ALA A 168 21.18 -41.33 5.91
C ALA A 168 20.17 -41.26 7.08
N GLU A 169 19.10 -40.46 6.96
CA GLU A 169 18.01 -40.38 7.94
C GLU A 169 17.40 -41.75 8.24
N LYS A 170 17.02 -42.49 7.20
CA LYS A 170 16.42 -43.84 7.35
C LYS A 170 17.36 -44.80 8.07
N LEU A 171 18.63 -44.76 7.73
CA LEU A 171 19.65 -45.62 8.35
C LEU A 171 19.86 -45.26 9.84
N LEU A 172 19.97 -43.96 10.17
CA LEU A 172 20.14 -43.50 11.55
C LEU A 172 18.90 -43.83 12.43
N LYS A 173 17.70 -43.65 11.89
CA LYS A 173 16.47 -44.09 12.57
C LYS A 173 16.48 -45.61 12.86
N ASN A 174 16.97 -46.40 11.89
CA ASN A 174 17.14 -47.85 12.12
C ASN A 174 18.21 -48.17 13.17
N VAL A 175 19.30 -47.40 13.24
CA VAL A 175 20.35 -47.52 14.27
C VAL A 175 19.75 -47.28 15.64
N ILE A 176 18.95 -46.24 15.83
CA ILE A 176 18.24 -45.94 17.08
C ILE A 176 17.29 -47.08 17.45
N ASN A 177 16.49 -47.54 16.52
CA ASN A 177 15.54 -48.63 16.71
C ASN A 177 16.24 -49.97 17.03
N SER A 178 17.48 -50.12 16.66
CA SER A 178 18.30 -51.31 16.96
C SER A 178 19.01 -51.23 18.33
N GLY A 179 18.80 -50.13 19.07
CA GLY A 179 19.25 -49.99 20.46
C GLY A 179 20.44 -49.04 20.67
N ARG A 180 20.96 -48.40 19.64
CA ARG A 180 22.02 -47.38 19.77
C ARG A 180 21.43 -45.98 19.73
N ASP A 181 21.26 -45.39 20.89
CA ASP A 181 20.65 -44.09 21.08
C ASP A 181 21.61 -43.18 21.89
N ASP A 182 22.68 -42.76 21.26
CA ASP A 182 23.75 -41.99 21.88
C ASP A 182 23.89 -40.56 21.26
N ILE A 183 24.77 -39.76 21.84
CA ILE A 183 25.03 -38.40 21.42
C ILE A 183 25.38 -38.31 19.91
N PRO A 184 26.36 -39.11 19.35
CA PRO A 184 26.70 -39.02 17.94
C PRO A 184 25.52 -39.29 17.04
N VAL A 185 24.76 -40.38 17.27
CA VAL A 185 23.65 -40.76 16.39
C VAL A 185 22.55 -39.71 16.39
N ASN A 186 22.18 -39.17 17.54
CA ASN A 186 21.17 -38.12 17.61
C ASN A 186 21.65 -36.81 16.98
N SER A 187 22.94 -36.47 17.11
CA SER A 187 23.51 -35.29 16.48
C SER A 187 23.56 -35.40 14.94
N GLU A 188 23.97 -36.59 14.45
CA GLU A 188 24.00 -36.84 13.00
C GLU A 188 22.61 -36.89 12.39
N LEU A 189 21.65 -37.49 13.08
CA LEU A 189 20.26 -37.50 12.63
C LEU A 189 19.65 -36.09 12.62
N GLY A 190 19.90 -35.31 13.67
CA GLY A 190 19.52 -33.91 13.72
C GLY A 190 20.09 -33.15 12.53
N TYR A 191 21.35 -33.35 12.18
CA TYR A 191 21.99 -32.72 11.04
C TYR A 191 21.38 -33.15 9.69
N CYS A 192 21.10 -34.44 9.50
CA CYS A 192 20.45 -34.89 8.27
C CYS A 192 19.06 -34.28 8.12
N LEU A 193 18.28 -34.21 9.18
CA LEU A 193 16.96 -33.62 9.19
C LEU A 193 17.00 -32.09 8.95
N GLU A 194 18.01 -31.42 9.49
CA GLU A 194 18.28 -30.01 9.20
C GLU A 194 18.51 -29.77 7.70
N GLN A 195 19.36 -30.59 7.06
CA GLN A 195 19.63 -30.49 5.63
C GLN A 195 18.39 -30.79 4.76
N LEU A 196 17.47 -31.62 5.27
CA LEU A 196 16.18 -31.91 4.65
C LEU A 196 15.09 -30.86 4.96
N ALA A 197 15.46 -29.78 5.62
CA ALA A 197 14.53 -28.70 6.08
C ALA A 197 13.39 -29.24 6.99
N LYS A 198 13.59 -30.37 7.68
CA LYS A 198 12.69 -30.93 8.68
C LYS A 198 13.06 -30.39 10.05
N PHE A 199 12.90 -29.05 10.20
CA PHE A 199 13.47 -28.29 11.32
C PHE A 199 12.93 -28.70 12.70
N GLU A 200 11.64 -28.96 12.82
CA GLU A 200 11.03 -29.38 14.10
C GLU A 200 11.59 -30.74 14.56
N GLU A 201 11.68 -31.71 13.65
CA GLU A 201 12.25 -33.02 13.96
C GLU A 201 13.75 -32.90 14.31
N ALA A 202 14.51 -32.10 13.54
CA ALA A 202 15.92 -31.86 13.80
C ALA A 202 16.15 -31.29 15.19
N LEU A 203 15.32 -30.32 15.61
CA LEU A 203 15.38 -29.72 16.95
C LEU A 203 15.14 -30.74 18.06
N GLU A 204 14.22 -31.69 17.87
CA GLU A 204 13.97 -32.76 18.83
C GLU A 204 15.21 -33.63 19.05
N TYR A 205 15.88 -34.04 17.96
CA TYR A 205 17.10 -34.87 18.07
C TYR A 205 18.28 -34.10 18.62
N TYR A 206 18.45 -32.84 18.28
CA TYR A 206 19.50 -32.01 18.90
C TYR A 206 19.25 -31.82 20.41
N LYS A 207 18.03 -31.54 20.85
CA LYS A 207 17.66 -31.46 22.25
C LYS A 207 17.88 -32.81 22.97
N LYS A 208 17.69 -33.92 22.27
CA LYS A 208 17.97 -35.24 22.82
C LYS A 208 19.47 -35.48 23.02
N ALA A 209 20.29 -35.05 22.03
CA ALA A 209 21.74 -35.08 22.18
C ALA A 209 22.21 -34.21 23.37
N MET A 210 21.60 -33.05 23.60
CA MET A 210 21.86 -32.20 24.77
C MET A 210 21.48 -32.92 26.08
N LYS A 211 20.32 -33.55 26.16
CA LYS A 211 19.89 -34.34 27.34
C LYS A 211 20.84 -35.48 27.66
N LEU A 212 21.51 -36.01 26.64
CA LEU A 212 22.54 -37.04 26.78
C LEU A 212 23.91 -36.47 27.18
N GLY A 213 24.03 -35.15 27.34
CA GLY A 213 25.23 -34.50 27.85
C GLY A 213 26.06 -33.76 26.80
N ARG A 214 25.53 -33.49 25.60
CA ARG A 214 26.22 -32.67 24.61
C ARG A 214 25.94 -31.19 24.87
N GLU A 215 26.95 -30.42 25.34
CA GLU A 215 26.81 -29.00 25.68
C GLU A 215 27.96 -28.18 25.07
N ASP A 216 28.41 -28.55 23.84
CA ASP A 216 29.41 -27.83 23.12
C ASP A 216 28.82 -26.66 22.29
N GLN A 217 29.68 -25.77 21.82
CA GLN A 217 29.31 -24.61 20.98
C GLN A 217 28.55 -25.05 19.74
N TRP A 218 28.94 -26.17 19.12
CA TRP A 218 28.36 -26.65 17.86
C TRP A 218 26.86 -26.94 18.01
N ILE A 219 26.46 -27.63 19.10
CA ILE A 219 25.06 -28.00 19.28
C ILE A 219 24.18 -26.77 19.50
N TYR A 220 24.65 -25.76 20.23
CA TYR A 220 23.93 -24.51 20.43
C TYR A 220 23.80 -23.71 19.15
N SER A 221 24.85 -23.63 18.34
CA SER A 221 24.82 -22.97 17.01
C SER A 221 23.79 -23.64 16.08
N ARG A 222 23.79 -24.98 16.01
CA ARG A 222 22.77 -25.70 15.20
C ARG A 222 21.35 -25.44 15.68
N ILE A 223 21.10 -25.46 16.98
CA ILE A 223 19.81 -25.15 17.58
C ILE A 223 19.41 -23.69 17.29
N GLY A 224 20.35 -22.75 17.41
CA GLY A 224 20.14 -21.34 17.08
C GLY A 224 19.72 -21.14 15.62
N TYR A 225 20.45 -21.80 14.70
CA TYR A 225 20.10 -21.81 13.28
C TYR A 225 18.68 -22.33 13.02
N ILE A 226 18.33 -23.46 13.63
CA ILE A 226 16.98 -24.05 13.46
C ILE A 226 15.89 -23.13 14.00
N TYR A 227 16.09 -22.54 15.17
CA TYR A 227 15.14 -21.58 15.71
C TYR A 227 14.98 -20.35 14.79
N CYS A 228 16.06 -19.89 14.16
CA CYS A 228 16.03 -18.84 13.16
C CYS A 228 15.15 -19.26 11.95
N CYS A 229 15.35 -20.47 11.41
CA CYS A 229 14.54 -21.01 10.32
C CYS A 229 13.06 -21.13 10.69
N LEU A 230 12.75 -21.45 11.95
CA LEU A 230 11.40 -21.51 12.50
C LEU A 230 10.83 -20.15 12.89
N LYS A 231 11.55 -19.05 12.64
CA LYS A 231 11.20 -17.66 13.01
C LYS A 231 10.99 -17.45 14.52
N LYS A 232 11.65 -18.25 15.33
CA LYS A 232 11.68 -18.14 16.78
C LYS A 232 12.96 -17.41 17.19
N TYR A 233 12.93 -16.08 16.99
CA TYR A 233 14.15 -15.27 17.01
C TYR A 233 14.70 -15.06 18.42
N GLU A 234 13.86 -15.02 19.47
CA GLU A 234 14.28 -14.96 20.87
C GLU A 234 15.05 -16.20 21.25
N GLU A 235 14.51 -17.40 20.96
CA GLU A 235 15.17 -18.66 21.26
C GLU A 235 16.43 -18.86 20.40
N SER A 236 16.41 -18.37 19.15
CA SER A 236 17.59 -18.35 18.28
C SER A 236 18.72 -17.50 18.89
N LEU A 237 18.36 -16.29 19.34
CA LEU A 237 19.31 -15.38 19.98
C LEU A 237 19.93 -16.00 21.23
N GLU A 238 19.11 -16.58 22.10
CA GLU A 238 19.59 -17.23 23.34
C GLU A 238 20.58 -18.37 23.03
N ALA A 239 20.23 -19.25 22.09
CA ALA A 239 21.09 -20.36 21.69
C ALA A 239 22.40 -19.89 21.06
N ASN A 240 22.33 -18.93 20.14
CA ASN A 240 23.53 -18.39 19.48
C ASN A 240 24.44 -17.60 20.42
N LEU A 241 23.88 -16.86 21.39
CA LEU A 241 24.66 -16.23 22.45
C LEU A 241 25.38 -17.27 23.29
N LYS A 242 24.74 -18.40 23.60
CA LYS A 242 25.36 -19.48 24.33
C LYS A 242 26.51 -20.14 23.56
N ALA A 243 26.33 -20.36 22.26
CA ALA A 243 27.41 -20.82 21.38
C ALA A 243 28.59 -19.83 21.38
N TYR A 244 28.30 -18.52 21.28
CA TYR A 244 29.29 -17.47 21.33
C TYR A 244 30.08 -17.42 22.65
N GLU A 245 29.39 -17.55 23.80
CA GLU A 245 30.00 -17.64 25.15
C GLU A 245 30.92 -18.86 25.30
N LEU A 246 30.61 -19.98 24.64
CA LEU A 246 31.40 -21.20 24.63
C LEU A 246 32.62 -21.12 23.68
N GLY A 247 32.81 -19.99 23.01
CA GLY A 247 33.99 -19.68 22.20
C GLY A 247 33.78 -19.76 20.68
N GLU A 248 32.56 -19.97 20.22
CA GLU A 248 32.24 -19.88 18.78
C GLU A 248 32.12 -18.42 18.38
N ASN A 249 33.15 -17.89 17.76
CA ASN A 249 33.21 -16.50 17.29
C ASN A 249 33.69 -16.48 15.84
N ASP A 250 32.90 -17.04 14.97
CA ASP A 250 33.17 -17.08 13.54
C ASP A 250 32.19 -16.20 12.74
N ILE A 251 32.35 -16.21 11.43
CA ILE A 251 31.50 -15.46 10.50
C ILE A 251 30.03 -15.87 10.63
N LEU A 252 29.76 -17.16 10.82
CA LEU A 252 28.41 -17.70 10.80
C LEU A 252 27.63 -17.23 12.04
N ILE A 253 28.20 -17.47 13.24
CA ILE A 253 27.52 -17.13 14.49
C ILE A 253 27.24 -15.62 14.61
N ASN A 254 28.22 -14.78 14.22
CA ASN A 254 28.01 -13.32 14.23
C ASN A 254 26.92 -12.90 13.23
N SER A 255 26.84 -13.56 12.08
CA SER A 255 25.78 -13.27 11.11
C SER A 255 24.39 -13.66 11.61
N GLU A 256 24.28 -14.81 12.27
CA GLU A 256 23.02 -15.31 12.83
C GLU A 256 22.56 -14.49 14.05
N LEU A 257 23.50 -14.07 14.91
CA LEU A 257 23.22 -13.14 16.00
C LEU A 257 22.69 -11.81 15.45
N GLY A 258 23.36 -11.26 14.45
CA GLY A 258 22.93 -10.03 13.78
C GLY A 258 21.53 -10.18 13.17
N TYR A 259 21.27 -11.31 12.51
CA TYR A 259 19.98 -11.55 11.86
C TYR A 259 18.84 -11.69 12.90
N SER A 260 19.03 -12.51 13.94
CA SER A 260 18.03 -12.68 15.00
C SER A 260 17.72 -11.36 15.71
N LEU A 261 18.77 -10.55 16.01
CA LEU A 261 18.61 -9.23 16.60
C LEU A 261 17.88 -8.25 15.68
N GLY A 262 18.17 -8.31 14.38
CA GLY A 262 17.46 -7.50 13.36
C GLY A 262 15.97 -7.80 13.32
N GLU A 263 15.60 -9.08 13.26
CA GLU A 263 14.20 -9.52 13.29
C GLU A 263 13.48 -9.15 14.61
N LEU A 264 14.22 -9.12 15.72
CA LEU A 264 13.76 -8.62 17.02
C LEU A 264 13.76 -7.09 17.14
N GLN A 265 14.01 -6.36 16.05
CA GLN A 265 14.08 -4.90 15.97
C GLN A 265 15.17 -4.25 16.86
N ARG A 266 16.18 -5.03 17.27
CA ARG A 266 17.36 -4.56 18.03
C ARG A 266 18.48 -4.17 17.07
N PHE A 267 18.19 -3.18 16.22
CA PHE A 267 19.00 -2.87 15.02
C PHE A 267 20.42 -2.41 15.32
N GLU A 268 20.65 -1.63 16.39
CA GLU A 268 22.01 -1.20 16.80
C GLU A 268 22.90 -2.40 17.15
N GLU A 269 22.34 -3.34 17.89
CA GLU A 269 23.05 -4.56 18.28
C GLU A 269 23.28 -5.46 17.07
N ALA A 270 22.28 -5.58 16.20
CA ALA A 270 22.42 -6.33 14.95
C ALA A 270 23.59 -5.82 14.10
N ILE A 271 23.68 -4.51 13.91
CA ILE A 271 24.79 -3.88 13.18
C ILE A 271 26.14 -4.22 13.82
N THR A 272 26.23 -4.23 15.16
CA THR A 272 27.46 -4.56 15.87
C THR A 272 27.95 -5.96 15.51
N TYR A 273 27.04 -6.94 15.45
CA TYR A 273 27.41 -8.31 15.08
C TYR A 273 27.68 -8.45 13.57
N TYR A 274 26.98 -7.73 12.71
CA TYR A 274 27.30 -7.71 11.29
C TYR A 274 28.69 -7.11 11.01
N LEU A 275 29.07 -6.06 11.72
CA LEU A 275 30.42 -5.50 11.62
C LEU A 275 31.49 -6.50 12.08
N LYS A 276 31.25 -7.27 13.15
CA LYS A 276 32.15 -8.36 13.57
C LYS A 276 32.27 -9.45 12.49
N ALA A 277 31.16 -9.81 11.86
CA ALA A 277 31.20 -10.77 10.76
C ALA A 277 32.03 -10.25 9.57
N GLN A 278 31.97 -8.94 9.26
CA GLN A 278 32.81 -8.31 8.25
C GLN A 278 34.30 -8.29 8.67
N GLU A 279 34.63 -7.96 9.92
CA GLU A 279 35.97 -8.01 10.44
C GLU A 279 36.58 -9.42 10.33
N LEU A 280 35.76 -10.46 10.43
CA LEU A 280 36.16 -11.85 10.25
C LEU A 280 36.24 -12.28 8.77
N GLY A 281 35.94 -11.36 7.85
CA GLY A 281 36.09 -11.57 6.39
C GLY A 281 34.81 -11.82 5.61
N ARG A 282 33.61 -11.58 6.17
CA ARG A 282 32.37 -11.70 5.42
C ARG A 282 32.12 -10.46 4.58
N GLU A 283 32.30 -10.59 3.26
CA GLU A 283 32.13 -9.51 2.27
C GLU A 283 31.19 -9.98 1.14
N ASP A 284 29.98 -10.39 1.48
CA ASP A 284 28.97 -10.80 0.52
C ASP A 284 27.78 -9.80 0.46
N ARG A 285 26.99 -9.93 -0.62
CA ARG A 285 25.80 -9.09 -0.83
C ARG A 285 24.79 -9.18 0.31
N TRP A 286 24.69 -10.33 0.98
CA TRP A 286 23.72 -10.56 2.03
C TRP A 286 23.99 -9.72 3.26
N ILE A 287 25.27 -9.69 3.73
CA ILE A 287 25.64 -8.93 4.93
C ILE A 287 25.38 -7.43 4.73
N HIS A 288 25.73 -6.90 3.56
CA HIS A 288 25.50 -5.50 3.23
C HIS A 288 24.01 -5.17 3.11
N PHE A 289 23.20 -6.08 2.57
CA PHE A 289 21.75 -5.91 2.55
C PHE A 289 21.18 -5.84 3.97
N GLN A 290 21.57 -6.74 4.87
CA GLN A 290 21.09 -6.77 6.26
C GLN A 290 21.51 -5.54 7.06
N MET A 291 22.75 -5.06 6.84
CA MET A 291 23.22 -3.80 7.42
C MET A 291 22.39 -2.61 6.89
N GLY A 292 22.16 -2.55 5.59
CA GLY A 292 21.32 -1.53 4.97
C GLY A 292 19.90 -1.53 5.55
N TRP A 293 19.30 -2.70 5.70
CA TRP A 293 17.98 -2.88 6.30
C TRP A 293 17.95 -2.39 7.75
N SER A 294 18.96 -2.73 8.54
CA SER A 294 19.06 -2.28 9.92
C SER A 294 19.25 -0.76 10.03
N TYR A 295 20.14 -0.17 9.20
CA TYR A 295 20.34 1.28 9.18
C TYR A 295 19.07 2.03 8.74
N ARG A 296 18.31 1.50 7.77
CA ARG A 296 17.04 2.09 7.32
C ARG A 296 16.02 2.15 8.46
N HIS A 297 15.88 1.07 9.23
CA HIS A 297 14.95 1.04 10.36
C HIS A 297 15.37 2.00 11.49
N LEU A 298 16.65 2.32 11.61
CA LEU A 298 17.15 3.37 12.50
C LEU A 298 17.01 4.79 11.93
N GLY A 299 16.42 4.94 10.74
CA GLY A 299 16.34 6.24 10.07
C GLY A 299 17.67 6.78 9.55
N LYS A 300 18.76 5.99 9.59
CA LYS A 300 20.09 6.36 9.11
C LYS A 300 20.20 6.10 7.59
N TYR A 301 19.38 6.81 6.81
CA TYR A 301 19.17 6.53 5.39
C TYR A 301 20.43 6.63 4.53
N ASP A 302 21.35 7.57 4.84
CA ASP A 302 22.60 7.68 4.08
C ASP A 302 23.48 6.44 4.25
N LYS A 303 23.63 5.91 5.48
CA LYS A 303 24.37 4.67 5.74
C LYS A 303 23.66 3.44 5.16
N ALA A 304 22.33 3.45 5.18
CA ALA A 304 21.54 2.41 4.53
C ALA A 304 21.79 2.37 3.01
N LEU A 305 21.80 3.52 2.35
CA LEU A 305 22.11 3.63 0.93
C LEU A 305 23.53 3.14 0.61
N GLU A 306 24.53 3.54 1.40
CA GLU A 306 25.91 3.06 1.26
C GLU A 306 25.96 1.53 1.28
N SER A 307 25.30 0.93 2.27
CA SER A 307 25.24 -0.52 2.43
C SER A 307 24.51 -1.20 1.27
N TYR A 308 23.35 -0.70 0.85
CA TYR A 308 22.61 -1.25 -0.28
C TYR A 308 23.36 -1.10 -1.61
N PHE A 309 24.05 0.01 -1.83
CA PHE A 309 24.86 0.16 -3.04
C PHE A 309 26.03 -0.82 -3.05
N LYS A 310 26.64 -1.06 -1.88
CA LYS A 310 27.68 -2.09 -1.76
C LYS A 310 27.12 -3.49 -2.06
N ALA A 311 25.94 -3.82 -1.56
CA ALA A 311 25.25 -5.07 -1.92
C ALA A 311 25.02 -5.18 -3.45
N LYS A 312 24.65 -4.07 -4.10
CA LYS A 312 24.48 -4.03 -5.57
C LYS A 312 25.79 -4.21 -6.32
N GLU A 313 26.89 -3.61 -5.89
CA GLU A 313 28.22 -3.82 -6.47
C GLU A 313 28.64 -5.30 -6.41
N LEU A 314 28.20 -5.99 -5.35
CA LEU A 314 28.42 -7.43 -5.15
C LEU A 314 27.37 -8.32 -5.84
N GLY A 315 26.57 -7.73 -6.74
CA GLY A 315 25.62 -8.44 -7.61
C GLY A 315 24.18 -8.56 -7.10
N ASP A 316 23.80 -7.85 -6.02
CA ASP A 316 22.41 -7.80 -5.58
C ASP A 316 21.59 -6.78 -6.38
N ASN A 317 21.06 -7.19 -7.51
CA ASN A 317 20.17 -6.38 -8.34
C ASN A 317 18.69 -6.78 -8.19
N THR A 318 18.31 -7.31 -7.03
CA THR A 318 16.94 -7.76 -6.81
C THR A 318 15.95 -6.60 -6.80
N ALA A 319 14.71 -6.89 -7.14
CA ALA A 319 13.62 -5.92 -7.02
C ALA A 319 13.48 -5.39 -5.59
N TRP A 320 13.74 -6.25 -4.60
CA TRP A 320 13.66 -5.90 -3.19
C TRP A 320 14.72 -4.87 -2.79
N THR A 321 15.97 -5.08 -3.14
CA THR A 321 17.05 -4.11 -2.87
C THR A 321 16.80 -2.76 -3.54
N ASN A 322 16.29 -2.75 -4.78
CA ASN A 322 15.90 -1.49 -5.42
C ASN A 322 14.73 -0.80 -4.72
N ALA A 323 13.74 -1.55 -4.23
CA ALA A 323 12.64 -0.99 -3.44
C ALA A 323 13.14 -0.36 -2.12
N GLU A 324 14.04 -1.04 -1.42
CA GLU A 324 14.64 -0.53 -0.18
C GLU A 324 15.46 0.75 -0.40
N ILE A 325 16.22 0.83 -1.49
CA ILE A 325 16.92 2.05 -1.91
C ILE A 325 15.91 3.18 -2.15
N GLY A 326 14.80 2.88 -2.83
CA GLY A 326 13.71 3.83 -3.04
C GLY A 326 13.12 4.36 -1.72
N ILE A 327 12.90 3.48 -0.74
CA ILE A 327 12.42 3.84 0.60
C ILE A 327 13.42 4.79 1.29
N CYS A 328 14.72 4.52 1.19
CA CYS A 328 15.75 5.39 1.77
C CYS A 328 15.76 6.78 1.13
N TYR A 329 15.70 6.86 -0.20
CA TYR A 329 15.61 8.16 -0.89
C TYR A 329 14.33 8.92 -0.54
N LYS A 330 13.19 8.25 -0.42
CA LYS A 330 11.94 8.83 0.07
C LYS A 330 12.09 9.39 1.48
N GLY A 331 12.76 8.64 2.38
CA GLY A 331 13.07 9.09 3.74
C GLY A 331 13.98 10.32 3.80
N LEU A 332 14.84 10.52 2.80
CA LEU A 332 15.68 11.71 2.63
C LEU A 332 14.96 12.87 1.90
N GLY A 333 13.69 12.71 1.52
CA GLY A 333 12.95 13.71 0.74
C GLY A 333 13.36 13.80 -0.73
N LYS A 334 14.17 12.87 -1.24
CA LYS A 334 14.63 12.80 -2.64
C LYS A 334 13.67 11.95 -3.46
N TYR A 335 12.51 12.52 -3.75
CA TYR A 335 11.36 11.77 -4.31
C TYR A 335 11.57 11.31 -5.75
N GLU A 336 12.29 12.06 -6.58
CA GLU A 336 12.61 11.70 -7.96
C GLU A 336 13.55 10.50 -8.00
N GLU A 337 14.57 10.49 -7.16
CA GLU A 337 15.50 9.36 -7.02
C GLU A 337 14.77 8.14 -6.45
N ALA A 338 13.90 8.33 -5.45
CA ALA A 338 13.07 7.25 -4.91
C ALA A 338 12.24 6.60 -6.02
N LEU A 339 11.56 7.41 -6.82
CA LEU A 339 10.74 6.96 -7.94
C LEU A 339 11.54 6.17 -8.97
N LYS A 340 12.75 6.64 -9.32
CA LYS A 340 13.64 5.92 -10.23
C LYS A 340 13.89 4.49 -9.76
N TYR A 341 14.24 4.30 -8.49
CA TYR A 341 14.52 2.97 -7.94
C TYR A 341 13.28 2.12 -7.76
N TYR A 342 12.15 2.70 -7.37
CA TYR A 342 10.86 2.01 -7.33
C TYR A 342 10.42 1.49 -8.70
N LEU A 343 10.61 2.28 -9.76
CA LEU A 343 10.28 1.86 -11.14
C LEU A 343 11.19 0.74 -11.61
N ILE A 344 12.49 0.77 -11.26
CA ILE A 344 13.42 -0.35 -11.52
C ILE A 344 12.91 -1.61 -10.78
N ALA A 345 12.54 -1.47 -9.50
CA ALA A 345 11.99 -2.58 -8.72
C ALA A 345 10.71 -3.14 -9.35
N ASN A 346 9.82 -2.26 -9.81
CA ASN A 346 8.55 -2.65 -10.43
C ASN A 346 8.71 -3.33 -11.79
N SER A 347 9.78 -3.03 -12.55
CA SER A 347 10.08 -3.65 -13.84
C SER A 347 10.75 -5.03 -13.73
N SER A 348 11.17 -5.43 -12.53
CA SER A 348 11.83 -6.70 -12.27
C SER A 348 10.81 -7.79 -11.89
N ASP A 349 10.96 -8.99 -12.41
CA ASP A 349 9.99 -10.10 -12.19
C ASP A 349 9.98 -10.66 -10.76
N GLY A 350 11.00 -10.38 -9.95
CA GLY A 350 11.19 -10.97 -8.63
C GLY A 350 10.17 -10.61 -7.54
N LEU A 351 9.24 -9.65 -7.78
CA LEU A 351 8.16 -9.31 -6.84
C LEU A 351 6.79 -9.86 -7.27
N ASN A 352 6.71 -10.52 -8.42
CA ASN A 352 5.42 -11.03 -8.93
C ASN A 352 4.91 -12.23 -8.12
N GLU A 353 5.80 -12.96 -7.45
CA GLU A 353 5.47 -14.11 -6.61
C GLU A 353 4.96 -13.70 -5.22
N ASP A 354 5.35 -12.52 -4.71
CA ASP A 354 4.89 -11.99 -3.42
C ASP A 354 3.89 -10.86 -3.64
N LYS A 355 2.62 -11.23 -3.67
CA LYS A 355 1.51 -10.30 -3.88
C LYS A 355 1.51 -9.10 -2.92
N ASN A 356 1.86 -9.32 -1.66
CA ASN A 356 1.87 -8.26 -0.65
C ASN A 356 2.98 -7.25 -0.93
N LYS A 357 4.19 -7.72 -1.21
CA LYS A 357 5.31 -6.83 -1.54
C LYS A 357 5.03 -6.02 -2.81
N LYS A 358 4.37 -6.65 -3.81
CA LYS A 358 3.95 -5.95 -5.03
C LYS A 358 2.96 -4.83 -4.73
N ILE A 359 1.97 -5.09 -3.87
CA ILE A 359 0.98 -4.09 -3.43
C ILE A 359 1.67 -2.90 -2.74
N TYR A 360 2.61 -3.18 -1.82
CA TYR A 360 3.34 -2.11 -1.12
C TYR A 360 4.17 -1.27 -2.09
N LEU A 361 4.92 -1.90 -3.00
CA LEU A 361 5.72 -1.19 -4.00
C LEU A 361 4.85 -0.29 -4.89
N LEU A 362 3.75 -0.81 -5.45
CA LEU A 362 2.83 -0.04 -6.29
C LEU A 362 2.25 1.17 -5.52
N SER A 363 1.97 0.96 -4.25
CA SER A 363 1.48 2.02 -3.37
C SER A 363 2.55 3.09 -3.11
N ASP A 364 3.80 2.68 -2.84
CA ASP A 364 4.90 3.62 -2.64
C ASP A 364 5.18 4.45 -3.90
N ILE A 365 5.12 3.84 -5.08
CA ILE A 365 5.20 4.56 -6.36
C ILE A 365 4.07 5.60 -6.45
N ALA A 366 2.83 5.17 -6.19
CA ALA A 366 1.66 6.04 -6.28
C ALA A 366 1.73 7.22 -5.32
N TYR A 367 2.03 6.97 -4.04
CA TYR A 367 2.22 8.03 -3.05
C TYR A 367 3.39 8.96 -3.38
N THR A 368 4.48 8.43 -3.97
CA THR A 368 5.60 9.28 -4.39
C THR A 368 5.18 10.19 -5.54
N TYR A 369 4.41 9.70 -6.51
CA TYR A 369 3.82 10.54 -7.56
C TYR A 369 2.83 11.58 -7.01
N GLU A 370 2.02 11.24 -6.00
CA GLU A 370 1.13 12.19 -5.32
C GLU A 370 1.92 13.34 -4.68
N ILE A 371 3.03 13.02 -3.99
CA ILE A 371 3.90 14.01 -3.33
C ILE A 371 4.55 14.97 -4.35
N ILE A 372 5.03 14.45 -5.48
CA ILE A 372 5.65 15.29 -6.54
C ILE A 372 4.62 15.92 -7.48
N GLU A 373 3.37 15.99 -7.06
CA GLU A 373 2.26 16.65 -7.75
C GLU A 373 1.98 16.13 -9.17
N LYS A 374 2.10 14.84 -9.38
CA LYS A 374 1.73 14.13 -10.62
C LYS A 374 0.52 13.20 -10.40
N PRO A 375 -0.68 13.76 -10.20
CA PRO A 375 -1.85 12.99 -9.79
C PRO A 375 -2.32 11.97 -10.84
N ALA A 376 -2.13 12.24 -12.13
CA ALA A 376 -2.52 11.31 -13.19
C ALA A 376 -1.68 10.02 -13.15
N GLU A 377 -0.38 10.15 -12.95
CA GLU A 377 0.53 9.03 -12.79
C GLU A 377 0.28 8.28 -11.46
N ALA A 378 0.03 9.02 -10.38
CA ALA A 378 -0.34 8.43 -9.09
C ALA A 378 -1.57 7.54 -9.22
N LEU A 379 -2.64 8.01 -9.85
CA LEU A 379 -3.87 7.25 -10.10
C LEU A 379 -3.61 5.94 -10.84
N LYS A 380 -2.76 5.95 -11.86
CA LYS A 380 -2.39 4.75 -12.60
C LYS A 380 -1.84 3.65 -11.69
N TYR A 381 -0.99 4.00 -10.74
CA TYR A 381 -0.38 3.05 -9.81
C TYR A 381 -1.30 2.69 -8.65
N PHE A 382 -2.13 3.62 -8.16
CA PHE A 382 -3.20 3.30 -7.21
C PHE A 382 -4.19 2.29 -7.79
N GLU A 383 -4.60 2.43 -9.05
CA GLU A 383 -5.46 1.46 -9.74
C GLU A 383 -4.79 0.08 -9.86
N GLN A 384 -3.49 0.03 -10.12
CA GLN A 384 -2.75 -1.24 -10.15
C GLN A 384 -2.68 -1.87 -8.75
N ALA A 385 -2.44 -1.08 -7.68
CA ALA A 385 -2.43 -1.56 -6.31
C ALA A 385 -3.81 -2.10 -5.90
N LYS A 386 -4.89 -1.40 -6.27
CA LYS A 386 -6.28 -1.83 -6.06
C LYS A 386 -6.57 -3.16 -6.78
N LYS A 387 -6.19 -3.29 -8.04
CA LYS A 387 -6.32 -4.54 -8.82
C LYS A 387 -5.51 -5.69 -8.23
N ALA A 388 -4.36 -5.39 -7.64
CA ALA A 388 -3.54 -6.37 -6.93
C ALA A 388 -4.15 -6.79 -5.59
N GLY A 389 -5.19 -6.09 -5.11
CA GLY A 389 -5.98 -6.45 -3.93
C GLY A 389 -5.86 -5.51 -2.75
N ARG A 390 -5.24 -4.33 -2.91
CA ARG A 390 -5.25 -3.31 -1.86
C ARG A 390 -6.65 -2.71 -1.73
N ASN A 391 -7.20 -2.77 -0.53
CA ASN A 391 -8.56 -2.31 -0.23
C ASN A 391 -8.60 -1.72 1.18
N ASP A 392 -8.03 -0.54 1.35
CA ASP A 392 -8.04 0.22 2.61
C ASP A 392 -8.47 1.67 2.36
N ALA A 393 -8.92 2.36 3.39
CA ALA A 393 -9.38 3.74 3.29
C ALA A 393 -8.31 4.70 2.76
N GLY A 394 -7.03 4.43 3.10
CA GLY A 394 -5.91 5.28 2.70
C GLY A 394 -5.75 5.38 1.18
N ILE A 395 -5.87 4.26 0.46
CA ILE A 395 -5.76 4.27 -1.01
C ILE A 395 -6.92 5.07 -1.64
N TYR A 396 -8.15 4.87 -1.17
CA TYR A 396 -9.33 5.56 -1.72
C TYR A 396 -9.29 7.06 -1.44
N LEU A 397 -8.83 7.45 -0.23
CA LEU A 397 -8.66 8.86 0.11
C LEU A 397 -7.60 9.54 -0.76
N SER A 398 -6.46 8.88 -1.02
CA SER A 398 -5.43 9.42 -1.90
C SER A 398 -5.89 9.49 -3.36
N MET A 399 -6.66 8.51 -3.83
CA MET A 399 -7.28 8.58 -5.15
C MET A 399 -8.26 9.76 -5.24
N ALA A 400 -9.09 9.98 -4.22
CA ALA A 400 -9.98 11.15 -4.16
C ALA A 400 -9.20 12.46 -4.25
N LYS A 401 -8.11 12.62 -3.49
CA LYS A 401 -7.22 13.79 -3.56
C LYS A 401 -6.59 13.99 -4.95
N CYS A 402 -6.20 12.89 -5.60
CA CYS A 402 -5.67 12.97 -6.95
C CYS A 402 -6.71 13.42 -7.96
N PHE A 403 -7.95 12.91 -7.88
CA PHE A 403 -9.06 13.35 -8.74
C PHE A 403 -9.42 14.81 -8.48
N GLU A 404 -9.39 15.25 -7.23
CA GLU A 404 -9.60 16.64 -6.85
C GLU A 404 -8.57 17.58 -7.49
N LYS A 405 -7.27 17.23 -7.44
CA LYS A 405 -6.21 17.98 -8.10
C LYS A 405 -6.37 18.03 -9.64
N LEU A 406 -7.08 17.09 -10.21
CA LEU A 406 -7.42 17.05 -11.64
C LEU A 406 -8.75 17.73 -11.97
N ASN A 407 -9.40 18.40 -11.00
CA ASN A 407 -10.72 19.02 -11.11
C ASN A 407 -11.84 18.06 -11.56
N LYS A 408 -11.73 16.80 -11.15
CA LYS A 408 -12.71 15.74 -11.44
C LYS A 408 -13.61 15.49 -10.24
N ASN A 409 -14.58 16.41 -10.05
CA ASN A 409 -15.41 16.43 -8.84
C ASN A 409 -16.33 15.21 -8.69
N GLU A 410 -16.78 14.61 -9.78
CA GLU A 410 -17.64 13.41 -9.73
C GLU A 410 -16.87 12.20 -9.20
N GLU A 411 -15.68 11.94 -9.77
CA GLU A 411 -14.81 10.86 -9.31
C GLU A 411 -14.31 11.14 -7.89
N THR A 412 -13.99 12.40 -7.55
CA THR A 412 -13.64 12.79 -6.19
C THR A 412 -14.74 12.41 -5.21
N LEU A 413 -15.98 12.74 -5.52
CA LEU A 413 -17.13 12.40 -4.68
C LEU A 413 -17.31 10.88 -4.55
N GLU A 414 -17.21 10.13 -5.66
CA GLU A 414 -17.30 8.67 -5.64
C GLU A 414 -16.30 8.05 -4.66
N TYR A 415 -15.01 8.45 -4.76
CA TYR A 415 -13.96 7.89 -3.92
C TYR A 415 -14.05 8.37 -2.46
N CYS A 416 -14.53 9.59 -2.20
CA CYS A 416 -14.85 10.05 -0.85
C CYS A 416 -15.96 9.22 -0.21
N LEU A 417 -17.02 8.89 -0.95
CA LEU A 417 -18.13 8.04 -0.48
C LEU A 417 -17.68 6.59 -0.24
N ILE A 418 -16.73 6.08 -1.01
CA ILE A 418 -16.12 4.78 -0.72
C ILE A 418 -15.32 4.85 0.58
N THR A 419 -14.55 5.92 0.78
CA THR A 419 -13.74 6.12 1.99
C THR A 419 -14.61 6.24 3.25
N GLU A 420 -15.77 6.91 3.17
CA GLU A 420 -16.73 7.04 4.29
C GLU A 420 -17.22 5.69 4.82
N LYS A 421 -17.26 4.64 4.00
CA LYS A 421 -17.73 3.31 4.42
C LYS A 421 -16.79 2.59 5.38
N PHE A 422 -15.55 3.02 5.49
CA PHE A 422 -14.59 2.47 6.46
C PHE A 422 -14.83 3.06 7.84
N ASP A 423 -14.83 2.22 8.88
CA ASP A 423 -15.17 2.61 10.26
C ASP A 423 -14.31 3.77 10.78
N GLU A 424 -13.04 3.84 10.39
CA GLU A 424 -12.10 4.89 10.76
C GLU A 424 -12.44 6.26 10.15
N TYR A 425 -13.19 6.31 9.04
CA TYR A 425 -13.57 7.54 8.33
C TYR A 425 -15.06 7.87 8.41
N LYS A 426 -15.90 6.98 8.90
CA LYS A 426 -17.35 7.14 8.97
C LYS A 426 -17.79 8.42 9.70
N ASN A 427 -17.02 8.85 10.69
CA ASN A 427 -17.26 10.05 11.49
C ASN A 427 -16.12 11.08 11.31
N ASN A 428 -15.37 11.01 10.20
CA ASN A 428 -14.32 11.97 9.95
C ASN A 428 -14.91 13.29 9.45
N ILE A 429 -14.86 14.31 10.29
CA ILE A 429 -15.46 15.64 10.04
C ILE A 429 -14.91 16.26 8.75
N GLN A 430 -13.62 16.12 8.47
CA GLN A 430 -12.98 16.70 7.27
C GLN A 430 -13.50 16.03 5.99
N LEU A 431 -13.59 14.69 5.99
CA LEU A 431 -14.11 13.94 4.86
C LEU A 431 -15.59 14.27 4.61
N LEU A 432 -16.42 14.26 5.66
CA LEU A 432 -17.84 14.56 5.56
C LEU A 432 -18.10 15.99 5.10
N SER A 433 -17.30 16.96 5.57
CA SER A 433 -17.34 18.34 5.10
C SER A 433 -16.98 18.45 3.60
N ARG A 434 -15.99 17.67 3.15
CA ARG A 434 -15.63 17.65 1.73
C ARG A 434 -16.73 17.03 0.87
N ILE A 435 -17.35 15.95 1.33
CA ILE A 435 -18.50 15.33 0.65
C ILE A 435 -19.67 16.34 0.55
N ALA A 436 -19.97 17.08 1.62
CA ALA A 436 -21.00 18.11 1.61
C ALA A 436 -20.71 19.19 0.55
N ALA A 437 -19.45 19.68 0.49
CA ALA A 437 -19.04 20.66 -0.51
C ALA A 437 -19.16 20.13 -1.95
N LEU A 438 -18.78 18.89 -2.20
CA LEU A 438 -18.89 18.26 -3.50
C LEU A 438 -20.34 18.07 -3.94
N TYR A 439 -21.24 17.68 -3.04
CA TYR A 439 -22.68 17.65 -3.33
C TYR A 439 -23.25 19.03 -3.63
N LYS A 440 -22.79 20.07 -2.93
CA LYS A 440 -23.15 21.47 -3.22
C LYS A 440 -22.72 21.86 -4.64
N GLU A 441 -21.45 21.60 -5.00
CA GLU A 441 -20.90 21.89 -6.34
C GLU A 441 -21.67 21.15 -7.45
N LYS A 442 -22.16 19.95 -7.16
CA LYS A 442 -23.00 19.16 -8.07
C LYS A 442 -24.46 19.66 -8.16
N GLY A 443 -24.87 20.60 -7.30
CA GLY A 443 -26.25 21.09 -7.23
C GLY A 443 -27.21 20.19 -6.42
N GLU A 444 -26.69 19.16 -5.75
CA GLU A 444 -27.48 18.25 -4.91
C GLU A 444 -27.61 18.79 -3.47
N TYR A 445 -28.21 19.99 -3.31
CA TYR A 445 -28.23 20.75 -2.06
C TYR A 445 -28.86 20.00 -0.88
N LYS A 446 -29.87 19.16 -1.12
CA LYS A 446 -30.48 18.35 -0.05
C LYS A 446 -29.49 17.37 0.56
N LYS A 447 -28.72 16.67 -0.30
CA LYS A 447 -27.68 15.75 0.19
C LYS A 447 -26.54 16.50 0.87
N SER A 448 -26.17 17.65 0.33
CA SER A 448 -25.19 18.51 0.99
C SER A 448 -25.62 18.83 2.43
N LEU A 449 -26.89 19.24 2.65
CA LEU A 449 -27.44 19.50 3.98
C LEU A 449 -27.39 18.26 4.89
N GLU A 450 -27.73 17.07 4.39
CA GLU A 450 -27.65 15.84 5.18
C GLU A 450 -26.21 15.59 5.73
N TYR A 451 -25.19 15.87 4.92
CA TYR A 451 -23.81 15.75 5.35
C TYR A 451 -23.36 16.88 6.27
N LEU A 452 -23.80 18.11 6.05
CA LEU A 452 -23.56 19.22 6.98
C LEU A 452 -24.19 18.95 8.35
N GLU A 453 -25.41 18.38 8.41
CA GLU A 453 -26.04 17.92 9.65
C GLU A 453 -25.21 16.85 10.39
N LYS A 454 -24.64 15.88 9.64
CA LYS A 454 -23.74 14.90 10.24
C LYS A 454 -22.51 15.57 10.86
N VAL A 455 -21.94 16.54 10.15
CA VAL A 455 -20.77 17.32 10.61
C VAL A 455 -21.09 18.11 11.87
N GLU A 456 -22.25 18.78 11.91
CA GLU A 456 -22.74 19.52 13.07
C GLU A 456 -22.95 18.61 14.29
N ARG A 457 -23.59 17.44 14.10
CA ARG A 457 -23.79 16.44 15.16
C ARG A 457 -22.48 15.87 15.73
N LEU A 458 -21.40 15.88 14.95
CA LEU A 458 -20.06 15.47 15.36
C LEU A 458 -19.31 16.57 16.10
N GLY A 459 -19.95 17.73 16.32
CA GLY A 459 -19.43 18.81 17.17
C GLY A 459 -18.66 19.90 16.42
N ARG A 460 -18.69 19.92 15.08
CA ARG A 460 -18.17 21.08 14.34
C ARG A 460 -19.21 22.18 14.35
N ASP A 461 -18.82 23.37 14.85
CA ASP A 461 -19.64 24.59 14.83
C ASP A 461 -18.71 25.79 14.60
N ASP A 462 -18.50 26.11 13.33
CA ASP A 462 -17.66 27.22 12.89
C ASP A 462 -18.36 28.07 11.83
N CYS A 463 -17.73 29.20 11.50
CA CYS A 463 -18.25 30.12 10.48
C CYS A 463 -18.43 29.41 9.12
N TRP A 464 -17.49 28.56 8.72
CA TRP A 464 -17.57 27.83 7.45
C TRP A 464 -18.82 26.92 7.37
N LEU A 465 -19.04 26.08 8.39
CA LEU A 465 -20.18 25.16 8.43
C LEU A 465 -21.51 25.88 8.27
N ASN A 466 -21.71 26.95 9.08
CA ASN A 466 -22.98 27.70 9.10
C ASN A 466 -23.15 28.51 7.80
N THR A 467 -22.05 28.95 7.17
CA THR A 467 -22.09 29.60 5.85
C THR A 467 -22.54 28.64 4.76
N GLU A 468 -21.96 27.44 4.71
CA GLU A 468 -22.32 26.39 3.75
C GLU A 468 -23.79 25.96 3.92
N TYR A 469 -24.22 25.83 5.15
CA TYR A 469 -25.61 25.55 5.51
C TYR A 469 -26.55 26.61 4.94
N GLY A 470 -26.27 27.88 5.27
CA GLY A 470 -27.03 29.02 4.78
C GLY A 470 -27.13 29.07 3.27
N PHE A 471 -26.01 28.82 2.57
CA PHE A 471 -25.95 28.79 1.12
C PHE A 471 -26.88 27.71 0.53
N CYS A 472 -26.78 26.47 1.04
CA CYS A 472 -27.65 25.39 0.58
C CYS A 472 -29.12 25.67 0.84
N LEU A 473 -29.47 26.27 1.98
CA LEU A 473 -30.84 26.67 2.33
C LEU A 473 -31.38 27.76 1.41
N VAL A 474 -30.52 28.73 1.03
CA VAL A 474 -30.87 29.77 0.05
C VAL A 474 -31.26 29.16 -1.30
N LEU A 475 -30.47 28.24 -1.81
CA LEU A 475 -30.73 27.59 -3.11
C LEU A 475 -31.99 26.68 -3.05
N LEU A 476 -32.38 26.26 -1.87
CA LEU A 476 -33.66 25.57 -1.64
C LEU A 476 -34.81 26.53 -1.29
N GLN A 477 -34.62 27.86 -1.41
CA GLN A 477 -35.58 28.93 -1.11
C GLN A 477 -36.08 28.95 0.34
N LYS A 478 -35.30 28.37 1.28
CA LYS A 478 -35.56 28.34 2.71
C LYS A 478 -34.93 29.55 3.40
N TYR A 479 -35.31 30.77 3.00
CA TYR A 479 -34.64 32.00 3.37
C TYR A 479 -34.63 32.28 4.88
N LYS A 480 -35.71 31.91 5.59
CA LYS A 480 -35.79 32.13 7.08
C LYS A 480 -34.74 31.29 7.80
N GLU A 481 -34.66 30.00 7.45
CA GLU A 481 -33.67 29.07 8.00
C GLU A 481 -32.24 29.50 7.63
N ALA A 482 -32.03 29.97 6.40
CA ALA A 482 -30.74 30.48 5.93
C ALA A 482 -30.26 31.68 6.74
N ILE A 483 -31.18 32.65 7.04
CA ILE A 483 -30.87 33.82 7.87
C ILE A 483 -30.36 33.40 9.24
N GLU A 484 -30.99 32.43 9.89
CA GLU A 484 -30.56 31.96 11.23
C GLU A 484 -29.14 31.37 11.15
N LYS A 485 -28.84 30.54 10.16
CA LYS A 485 -27.50 29.98 9.97
C LYS A 485 -26.45 31.03 9.63
N TYR A 486 -26.77 32.01 8.78
CA TYR A 486 -25.84 33.09 8.47
C TYR A 486 -25.62 34.04 9.67
N LYS A 487 -26.63 34.29 10.50
CA LYS A 487 -26.46 35.05 11.76
C LYS A 487 -25.54 34.33 12.72
N HIS A 488 -25.69 33.00 12.85
CA HIS A 488 -24.81 32.20 13.69
C HIS A 488 -23.38 32.19 13.14
N ALA A 489 -23.21 32.05 11.81
CA ALA A 489 -21.90 32.22 11.17
C ALA A 489 -21.28 33.59 11.48
N LEU A 490 -22.09 34.64 11.48
CA LEU A 490 -21.64 36.01 11.76
C LEU A 490 -21.13 36.20 13.22
N GLU A 491 -21.69 35.46 14.18
CA GLU A 491 -21.19 35.43 15.56
C GLU A 491 -19.84 34.71 15.67
N LEU A 492 -19.56 33.73 14.79
CA LEU A 492 -18.38 32.89 14.78
C LEU A 492 -17.29 33.35 13.81
N LYS A 493 -17.50 34.46 13.10
CA LYS A 493 -16.56 34.96 12.08
C LYS A 493 -15.20 35.34 12.68
N GLU A 494 -14.17 35.14 11.87
CA GLU A 494 -12.80 35.55 12.22
C GLU A 494 -12.32 36.74 11.39
N GLU A 495 -12.81 36.91 10.16
CA GLU A 495 -12.35 37.95 9.22
C GLU A 495 -13.46 38.95 8.85
N VAL A 496 -13.06 40.18 8.45
CA VAL A 496 -13.97 41.23 7.96
C VAL A 496 -14.59 40.85 6.62
N SER A 497 -13.88 40.14 5.79
CA SER A 497 -14.37 39.58 4.49
C SER A 497 -15.59 38.68 4.70
N ASP A 498 -15.57 37.83 5.72
CA ASP A 498 -16.70 36.98 6.07
C ASP A 498 -17.90 37.84 6.53
N GLU A 499 -17.64 38.89 7.29
CA GLU A 499 -18.69 39.82 7.75
C GLU A 499 -19.42 40.51 6.60
N ILE A 500 -18.65 40.96 5.59
CA ILE A 500 -19.20 41.57 4.38
C ILE A 500 -20.07 40.56 3.63
N TYR A 501 -19.54 39.36 3.40
CA TYR A 501 -20.27 38.32 2.70
C TYR A 501 -21.56 37.91 3.43
N LEU A 502 -21.47 37.60 4.72
CA LEU A 502 -22.60 37.13 5.50
C LEU A 502 -23.72 38.18 5.58
N ASN A 503 -23.36 39.47 5.87
CA ASN A 503 -24.36 40.55 5.86
C ASN A 503 -25.01 40.74 4.48
N SER A 504 -24.23 40.57 3.40
CA SER A 504 -24.77 40.61 2.03
C SER A 504 -25.82 39.52 1.80
N GLN A 505 -25.49 38.25 2.22
CA GLN A 505 -26.41 37.12 2.08
C GLN A 505 -27.68 37.27 2.96
N ILE A 506 -27.52 37.75 4.19
CA ILE A 506 -28.67 38.01 5.08
C ILE A 506 -29.57 39.10 4.46
N GLY A 507 -28.99 40.18 3.97
CA GLY A 507 -29.72 41.23 3.26
C GLY A 507 -30.51 40.69 2.06
N TRP A 508 -29.82 39.90 1.24
CA TRP A 508 -30.42 39.25 0.07
C TRP A 508 -31.59 38.29 0.46
N CYS A 509 -31.42 37.51 1.53
CA CYS A 509 -32.50 36.66 2.06
C CYS A 509 -33.70 37.45 2.51
N TYR A 510 -33.50 38.58 3.26
CA TYR A 510 -34.57 39.43 3.69
C TYR A 510 -35.32 40.09 2.52
N ARG A 511 -34.61 40.53 1.49
CA ARG A 511 -35.22 41.07 0.27
C ARG A 511 -36.10 40.01 -0.42
N ASN A 512 -35.64 38.77 -0.54
CA ASN A 512 -36.44 37.69 -1.11
C ASN A 512 -37.65 37.26 -0.23
N LEU A 513 -37.68 37.67 1.02
CA LEU A 513 -38.84 37.56 1.92
C LEU A 513 -39.72 38.81 1.89
N GLU A 514 -39.48 39.79 1.00
CA GLU A 514 -40.17 41.08 0.92
C GLU A 514 -40.02 41.96 2.18
N GLU A 515 -39.03 41.64 3.04
CA GLU A 515 -38.73 42.36 4.27
C GLU A 515 -37.64 43.43 4.02
N CYS A 516 -37.88 44.31 3.03
CA CYS A 516 -36.88 45.26 2.51
C CYS A 516 -36.32 46.23 3.56
N ASP A 517 -37.10 46.63 4.55
CA ASP A 517 -36.63 47.45 5.70
C ASP A 517 -35.50 46.76 6.47
N LYS A 518 -35.58 45.44 6.63
CA LYS A 518 -34.51 44.65 7.27
C LYS A 518 -33.33 44.47 6.34
N ALA A 519 -33.58 44.18 5.05
CA ALA A 519 -32.54 44.04 4.06
C ALA A 519 -31.62 45.27 4.01
N LEU A 520 -32.22 46.48 3.96
CA LEU A 520 -31.50 47.76 3.94
C LEU A 520 -30.57 47.94 5.14
N LYS A 521 -30.93 47.46 6.33
CA LYS A 521 -30.07 47.54 7.53
C LYS A 521 -28.82 46.72 7.36
N TYR A 522 -28.91 45.53 6.76
CA TYR A 522 -27.76 44.67 6.51
C TYR A 522 -26.90 45.19 5.36
N TYR A 523 -27.51 45.72 4.28
CA TYR A 523 -26.80 46.38 3.19
C TYR A 523 -26.07 47.65 3.65
N LEU A 524 -26.65 48.44 4.58
CA LEU A 524 -25.97 49.56 5.18
C LEU A 524 -24.70 49.10 5.91
N LYS A 525 -24.82 48.02 6.70
CA LYS A 525 -23.64 47.43 7.35
C LYS A 525 -22.54 46.99 6.39
N VAL A 526 -22.92 46.38 5.25
CA VAL A 526 -22.01 46.00 4.18
C VAL A 526 -21.25 47.22 3.63
N ARG A 527 -21.96 48.37 3.45
CA ARG A 527 -21.36 49.62 2.97
C ARG A 527 -20.44 50.24 4.04
N GLU A 528 -20.82 50.21 5.32
CA GLU A 528 -19.98 50.66 6.45
C GLU A 528 -18.67 49.85 6.55
N LEU A 529 -18.70 48.56 6.18
CA LEU A 529 -17.55 47.67 6.14
C LEU A 529 -16.64 47.87 4.89
N GLY A 530 -16.99 48.83 4.02
CA GLY A 530 -16.16 49.24 2.90
C GLY A 530 -16.52 48.62 1.55
N ARG A 531 -17.60 47.85 1.41
CA ARG A 531 -18.08 47.39 0.12
C ARG A 531 -18.93 48.45 -0.54
N ASP A 532 -18.53 48.99 -1.68
CA ASP A 532 -19.25 49.97 -2.45
C ASP A 532 -19.17 49.67 -3.95
N ASP A 533 -19.81 48.60 -4.35
CA ASP A 533 -19.88 48.12 -5.72
C ASP A 533 -21.29 48.31 -6.32
N SER A 534 -21.39 48.16 -7.64
CA SER A 534 -22.62 48.26 -8.39
C SER A 534 -23.69 47.29 -7.94
N TRP A 535 -23.29 46.06 -7.51
CA TRP A 535 -24.25 45.10 -7.00
C TRP A 535 -25.00 45.61 -5.77
N LEU A 536 -24.26 46.20 -4.83
CA LEU A 536 -24.85 46.74 -3.60
C LEU A 536 -25.79 47.91 -3.93
N ASP A 537 -25.44 48.79 -4.87
CA ASP A 537 -26.32 49.88 -5.28
C ASP A 537 -27.60 49.37 -5.91
N VAL A 538 -27.52 48.33 -6.78
CA VAL A 538 -28.71 47.72 -7.39
C VAL A 538 -29.60 47.07 -6.32
N GLU A 539 -29.03 46.40 -5.31
CA GLU A 539 -29.78 45.80 -4.22
C GLU A 539 -30.50 46.88 -3.34
N TYR A 540 -29.86 48.07 -3.15
CA TYR A 540 -30.55 49.24 -2.53
C TYR A 540 -31.69 49.69 -3.41
N GLY A 541 -31.50 49.83 -4.71
CA GLY A 541 -32.52 50.23 -5.67
C GLY A 541 -33.72 49.30 -5.63
N LEU A 542 -33.49 47.96 -5.66
CA LEU A 542 -34.53 46.96 -5.55
C LEU A 542 -35.34 47.11 -4.26
N CYS A 543 -34.66 47.25 -3.12
CA CYS A 543 -35.34 47.43 -1.83
C CYS A 543 -36.17 48.71 -1.76
N TYR A 544 -35.68 49.84 -2.25
CA TYR A 544 -36.39 51.10 -2.28
C TYR A 544 -37.59 51.05 -3.23
N LYS A 545 -37.50 50.37 -4.38
CA LYS A 545 -38.59 50.12 -5.32
C LYS A 545 -39.73 49.39 -4.62
N GLU A 546 -39.44 48.27 -3.95
CA GLU A 546 -40.46 47.50 -3.19
C GLU A 546 -41.09 48.30 -2.04
N LEU A 547 -40.34 49.24 -1.45
CA LEU A 547 -40.85 50.16 -0.42
C LEU A 547 -41.60 51.36 -1.02
N ASN A 548 -41.77 51.43 -2.34
CA ASN A 548 -42.40 52.53 -3.09
C ASN A 548 -41.64 53.89 -2.94
N ASP A 549 -40.39 53.91 -2.51
CA ASP A 549 -39.52 55.10 -2.54
C ASP A 549 -38.81 55.15 -3.90
N TYR A 550 -39.57 55.50 -4.93
CA TYR A 550 -39.10 55.47 -6.34
C TYR A 550 -38.02 56.45 -6.61
N GLU A 551 -37.94 57.58 -5.88
CA GLU A 551 -36.87 58.58 -6.04
C GLU A 551 -35.54 57.97 -5.65
N LYS A 552 -35.43 57.32 -4.50
CA LYS A 552 -34.21 56.64 -4.10
C LYS A 552 -33.94 55.41 -4.92
N ALA A 553 -34.96 54.69 -5.35
CA ALA A 553 -34.79 53.55 -6.21
C ALA A 553 -34.05 53.95 -7.50
N LEU A 554 -34.51 55.00 -8.18
CA LEU A 554 -33.90 55.53 -9.36
C LEU A 554 -32.45 56.04 -9.10
N GLU A 555 -32.25 56.77 -7.99
CA GLU A 555 -30.90 57.24 -7.62
C GLU A 555 -29.89 56.09 -7.49
N TYR A 556 -30.27 55.01 -6.79
CA TYR A 556 -29.37 53.90 -6.57
C TYR A 556 -29.21 53.02 -7.82
N TYR A 557 -30.25 52.83 -8.60
CA TYR A 557 -30.13 52.12 -9.89
C TYR A 557 -29.18 52.84 -10.86
N LEU A 558 -29.25 54.15 -10.96
CA LEU A 558 -28.34 54.93 -11.79
C LEU A 558 -26.89 54.86 -11.28
N LYS A 559 -26.65 54.90 -9.95
CA LYS A 559 -25.32 54.66 -9.40
C LYS A 559 -24.80 53.26 -9.74
N GLY A 560 -25.57 52.21 -9.66
CA GLY A 560 -25.19 50.87 -10.05
C GLY A 560 -24.88 50.77 -11.57
N TYR A 561 -25.74 51.38 -12.39
CA TYR A 561 -25.58 51.42 -13.84
C TYR A 561 -24.30 52.14 -14.27
N GLU A 562 -23.88 53.21 -13.57
CA GLU A 562 -22.69 54.02 -13.95
C GLU A 562 -21.38 53.36 -13.53
N LYS A 563 -21.35 52.60 -12.44
CA LYS A 563 -20.12 52.03 -11.88
C LYS A 563 -19.48 50.91 -12.68
N GLU A 564 -20.31 50.04 -13.27
CA GLU A 564 -19.80 48.82 -13.93
C GLU A 564 -20.51 48.54 -15.26
N ASP A 565 -19.75 48.20 -16.31
CA ASP A 565 -20.27 47.97 -17.64
C ASP A 565 -21.26 46.79 -17.74
N ARG A 566 -21.12 45.77 -16.89
CA ARG A 566 -22.06 44.63 -16.87
C ARG A 566 -23.49 45.04 -16.59
N PHE A 567 -23.71 46.06 -15.75
CA PHE A 567 -25.06 46.58 -15.46
C PHE A 567 -25.60 47.49 -16.56
N LYS A 568 -24.73 47.95 -17.47
CA LYS A 568 -25.16 48.70 -18.69
C LYS A 568 -25.84 47.78 -19.73
N GLU A 569 -25.67 46.46 -19.57
CA GLU A 569 -26.29 45.43 -20.41
C GLU A 569 -27.30 44.58 -19.64
N ASP A 570 -27.54 44.89 -18.37
CA ASP A 570 -28.56 44.21 -17.56
C ASP A 570 -29.96 44.67 -17.95
N THR A 571 -30.70 43.84 -18.71
CA THR A 571 -32.00 44.19 -19.28
C THR A 571 -33.05 44.46 -18.22
N TYR A 572 -33.01 43.78 -17.07
CA TYR A 572 -33.95 44.01 -15.96
C TYR A 572 -33.68 45.36 -15.28
N LEU A 573 -32.43 45.70 -15.02
CA LEU A 573 -32.08 47.00 -14.47
C LEU A 573 -32.44 48.14 -15.40
N LEU A 574 -32.15 47.99 -16.72
CA LEU A 574 -32.50 48.99 -17.74
C LEU A 574 -34.01 49.21 -17.81
N SER A 575 -34.76 48.13 -17.74
CA SER A 575 -36.22 48.17 -17.79
C SER A 575 -36.79 48.88 -16.55
N ASP A 576 -36.27 48.57 -15.36
CA ASP A 576 -36.66 49.22 -14.11
C ASP A 576 -36.32 50.72 -14.12
N ILE A 577 -35.14 51.12 -14.59
CA ILE A 577 -34.76 52.50 -14.74
C ILE A 577 -35.71 53.23 -15.72
N GLY A 578 -35.98 52.64 -16.83
CA GLY A 578 -36.87 53.20 -17.85
C GLY A 578 -38.28 53.39 -17.32
N TRP A 579 -38.85 52.40 -16.62
CA TRP A 579 -40.13 52.48 -15.97
C TRP A 579 -40.20 53.57 -14.86
N LEU A 580 -39.14 53.71 -14.07
CA LEU A 580 -39.08 54.80 -13.08
C LEU A 580 -39.04 56.17 -13.76
N TYR A 581 -38.31 56.34 -14.85
CA TYR A 581 -38.30 57.59 -15.58
C TYR A 581 -39.66 57.94 -16.17
N ASP A 582 -40.40 56.96 -16.71
CA ASP A 582 -41.78 57.17 -17.17
C ASP A 582 -42.69 57.67 -16.07
N ARG A 583 -42.59 57.03 -14.88
CA ARG A 583 -43.40 57.45 -13.70
C ARG A 583 -43.08 58.86 -13.22
N PHE A 584 -41.85 59.37 -13.44
CA PHE A 584 -41.44 60.74 -13.12
C PHE A 584 -41.71 61.73 -14.26
N GLY A 585 -42.39 61.29 -15.35
CA GLY A 585 -42.71 62.10 -16.49
C GLY A 585 -41.53 62.48 -17.39
N LYS A 586 -40.39 61.78 -17.24
CA LYS A 586 -39.19 61.96 -18.07
C LYS A 586 -39.19 60.95 -19.20
N TYR A 587 -40.12 61.09 -20.10
CA TYR A 587 -40.44 60.07 -21.11
C TYR A 587 -39.33 59.80 -22.09
N GLU A 588 -38.53 60.81 -22.49
CA GLU A 588 -37.37 60.65 -23.37
C GLU A 588 -36.28 59.78 -22.73
N ASP A 589 -36.01 59.98 -21.44
CA ASP A 589 -35.06 59.13 -20.72
C ASP A 589 -35.62 57.74 -20.56
N GLY A 590 -36.92 57.60 -20.22
CA GLY A 590 -37.62 56.33 -20.10
C GLY A 590 -37.54 55.50 -21.39
N GLU A 591 -37.88 56.11 -22.54
CA GLU A 591 -37.84 55.46 -23.84
C GLU A 591 -36.41 54.98 -24.19
N LYS A 592 -35.37 55.81 -23.90
CA LYS A 592 -33.98 55.47 -24.15
C LYS A 592 -33.55 54.18 -23.39
N PHE A 593 -33.90 54.06 -22.14
CA PHE A 593 -33.54 52.90 -21.34
C PHE A 593 -34.35 51.67 -21.70
N LEU A 594 -35.68 51.80 -21.91
CA LEU A 594 -36.55 50.73 -22.36
C LEU A 594 -36.16 50.22 -23.75
N SER A 595 -35.86 51.11 -24.68
CA SER A 595 -35.40 50.73 -26.02
C SER A 595 -34.07 50.00 -25.96
N LYS A 596 -33.12 50.39 -25.09
CA LYS A 596 -31.90 49.67 -24.91
C LYS A 596 -32.09 48.29 -24.36
N ALA A 597 -32.97 48.10 -23.37
CA ALA A 597 -33.35 46.78 -22.88
C ALA A 597 -33.93 45.87 -23.96
N TYR A 598 -34.81 46.48 -24.80
CA TYR A 598 -35.40 45.80 -25.95
C TYR A 598 -34.37 45.37 -27.01
N GLU A 599 -33.43 46.21 -27.33
CA GLU A 599 -32.34 45.93 -28.28
C GLU A 599 -31.41 44.81 -27.77
N LEU A 600 -31.17 44.75 -26.47
CA LEU A 600 -30.40 43.68 -25.80
C LEU A 600 -31.14 42.34 -25.70
N GLY A 601 -32.41 42.31 -26.15
CA GLY A 601 -33.16 41.05 -26.26
C GLY A 601 -34.32 40.85 -25.29
N GLU A 602 -34.59 41.80 -24.40
CA GLU A 602 -35.76 41.79 -23.55
C GLU A 602 -36.99 42.10 -24.34
N ARG A 603 -37.76 41.09 -24.72
CA ARG A 603 -38.93 41.18 -25.62
C ARG A 603 -40.18 40.56 -25.04
N ASN A 604 -40.29 40.61 -23.74
CA ASN A 604 -41.51 40.12 -23.05
C ASN A 604 -42.64 41.15 -23.18
N ARG A 605 -43.86 40.74 -22.78
CA ARG A 605 -45.06 41.53 -22.76
C ARG A 605 -44.84 42.90 -22.07
N TRP A 606 -44.21 42.86 -20.89
CA TRP A 606 -44.03 44.05 -20.04
C TRP A 606 -43.22 45.15 -20.75
N ILE A 607 -42.08 44.78 -21.36
CA ILE A 607 -41.24 45.79 -22.04
C ILE A 607 -41.93 46.42 -23.25
N HIS A 608 -42.75 45.62 -23.95
CA HIS A 608 -43.56 46.14 -25.06
C HIS A 608 -44.64 47.12 -24.57
N MET A 609 -45.27 46.83 -23.46
CA MET A 609 -46.27 47.68 -22.83
C MET A 609 -45.69 49.01 -22.37
N GLU A 610 -44.58 48.98 -21.58
CA GLU A 610 -43.92 50.18 -21.05
C GLU A 610 -43.38 51.05 -22.19
N LEU A 611 -42.78 50.47 -23.24
CA LEU A 611 -42.38 51.22 -24.44
C LEU A 611 -43.57 51.84 -25.13
N GLY A 612 -44.65 51.14 -25.28
CA GLY A 612 -45.87 51.64 -25.87
C GLY A 612 -46.48 52.80 -25.11
N GLU A 613 -46.55 52.70 -23.80
CA GLU A 613 -46.98 53.81 -22.95
C GLU A 613 -46.06 55.02 -23.03
N CYS A 614 -44.75 54.82 -22.92
CA CYS A 614 -43.76 55.85 -23.01
C CYS A 614 -43.83 56.59 -24.36
N LEU A 615 -43.91 55.85 -25.50
CA LEU A 615 -44.10 56.40 -26.82
C LEU A 615 -45.41 57.17 -27.00
N THR A 616 -46.50 56.71 -26.34
CA THR A 616 -47.78 57.42 -26.30
C THR A 616 -47.64 58.75 -25.63
N ARG A 617 -46.93 58.85 -24.52
CA ARG A 617 -46.65 60.11 -23.79
C ARG A 617 -45.76 61.05 -24.59
N LEU A 618 -44.87 60.50 -25.43
CA LEU A 618 -44.00 61.26 -26.31
C LEU A 618 -44.72 61.72 -27.60
N GLY A 619 -45.96 61.32 -27.80
CA GLY A 619 -46.76 61.67 -29.00
C GLY A 619 -46.38 60.89 -30.27
N ARG A 620 -45.58 59.77 -30.14
CA ARG A 620 -45.18 58.89 -31.26
C ARG A 620 -46.16 57.72 -31.40
N TYR A 621 -47.40 58.09 -31.75
CA TYR A 621 -48.57 57.18 -31.67
C TYR A 621 -48.48 55.98 -32.59
N GLU A 622 -47.94 56.10 -33.81
CA GLU A 622 -47.77 54.99 -34.75
C GLU A 622 -46.84 53.94 -34.21
N GLU A 623 -45.68 54.35 -33.61
CA GLU A 623 -44.72 53.47 -32.99
C GLU A 623 -45.28 52.84 -31.70
N ALA A 624 -46.01 53.62 -30.91
CA ALA A 624 -46.70 53.15 -29.74
C ALA A 624 -47.69 52.00 -30.06
N VAL A 625 -48.49 52.19 -31.10
CA VAL A 625 -49.45 51.17 -31.58
C VAL A 625 -48.72 49.85 -31.95
N GLU A 626 -47.56 49.92 -32.62
CA GLU A 626 -46.77 48.72 -32.93
C GLU A 626 -46.37 47.97 -31.67
N LYS A 627 -45.87 48.64 -30.67
CA LYS A 627 -45.44 48.03 -29.44
C LYS A 627 -46.60 47.53 -28.61
N LEU A 628 -47.68 48.27 -28.48
CA LEU A 628 -48.88 47.87 -27.73
C LEU A 628 -49.58 46.69 -28.39
N LEU A 629 -49.63 46.58 -29.71
CA LEU A 629 -50.19 45.41 -30.39
C LEU A 629 -49.38 44.14 -30.13
N GLU A 630 -48.02 44.28 -30.09
CA GLU A 630 -47.18 43.14 -29.75
C GLU A 630 -47.32 42.73 -28.27
N SER A 631 -47.37 43.69 -27.33
CA SER A 631 -47.68 43.42 -25.94
C SER A 631 -49.00 42.65 -25.79
N ARG A 632 -50.03 43.12 -26.51
CA ARG A 632 -51.38 42.48 -26.52
C ARG A 632 -51.33 41.09 -27.13
N ARG A 633 -50.56 40.85 -28.20
CA ARG A 633 -50.38 39.54 -28.80
C ARG A 633 -49.78 38.56 -27.77
N LEU A 634 -48.72 38.99 -27.06
CA LEU A 634 -48.07 38.17 -26.01
C LEU A 634 -49.00 37.93 -24.85
N SER A 635 -49.79 38.91 -24.40
CA SER A 635 -50.81 38.74 -23.35
C SER A 635 -51.83 37.65 -23.69
N LEU A 636 -52.31 37.62 -24.93
CA LEU A 636 -53.25 36.59 -25.41
C LEU A 636 -52.61 35.18 -25.44
N GLU A 637 -51.32 35.10 -25.74
CA GLU A 637 -50.55 33.83 -25.73
C GLU A 637 -50.35 33.32 -24.31
N GLU A 638 -50.13 34.22 -23.33
CA GLU A 638 -49.96 33.89 -21.93
C GLU A 638 -51.27 33.56 -21.20
N GLY A 639 -52.40 33.94 -21.78
CA GLY A 639 -53.74 33.66 -21.22
C GLY A 639 -54.17 34.64 -20.13
N ASP A 640 -53.50 35.79 -20.04
CA ASP A 640 -53.84 36.85 -19.10
C ASP A 640 -55.06 37.64 -19.60
N GLY A 641 -56.12 37.70 -18.78
CA GLY A 641 -57.46 38.14 -19.23
C GLY A 641 -57.78 39.65 -19.09
N VAL A 642 -56.85 40.53 -18.72
CA VAL A 642 -57.10 41.96 -18.58
C VAL A 642 -56.08 42.77 -19.33
N ASP A 643 -56.50 43.33 -20.47
CA ASP A 643 -55.58 44.01 -21.37
C ASP A 643 -55.65 45.53 -21.15
N LEU A 644 -54.78 46.07 -20.29
CA LEU A 644 -54.58 47.52 -20.14
C LEU A 644 -54.06 48.16 -21.45
N GLU A 645 -53.43 47.37 -22.29
CA GLU A 645 -52.99 47.73 -23.61
C GLU A 645 -54.11 48.25 -24.51
N ASP A 646 -55.30 47.69 -24.35
CA ASP A 646 -56.44 48.10 -25.20
C ASP A 646 -56.87 49.55 -24.88
N ILE A 647 -56.66 50.08 -23.66
CA ILE A 647 -56.91 51.48 -23.30
C ILE A 647 -55.97 52.40 -24.04
N GLU A 648 -54.64 52.08 -24.01
CA GLU A 648 -53.64 52.89 -24.67
C GLU A 648 -53.77 52.79 -26.20
N LEU A 649 -54.10 51.60 -26.75
CA LEU A 649 -54.42 51.44 -28.16
C LEU A 649 -55.63 52.26 -28.61
N ALA A 650 -56.71 52.26 -27.81
CA ALA A 650 -57.87 53.09 -28.09
C ALA A 650 -57.55 54.57 -28.14
N TYR A 651 -56.72 55.04 -27.17
CA TYR A 651 -56.23 56.40 -27.17
C TYR A 651 -55.36 56.73 -28.36
N CYS A 652 -54.38 55.93 -28.71
CA CYS A 652 -53.49 56.16 -29.86
C CYS A 652 -54.30 56.17 -31.15
N TYR A 653 -55.20 55.22 -31.40
CA TYR A 653 -56.05 55.19 -32.60
C TYR A 653 -57.01 56.39 -32.66
N ALA A 654 -57.53 56.87 -31.51
CA ALA A 654 -58.36 58.07 -31.49
C ALA A 654 -57.59 59.30 -31.93
N VAL A 655 -56.30 59.46 -31.45
CA VAL A 655 -55.42 60.57 -31.86
C VAL A 655 -55.06 60.48 -33.35
N LEU A 656 -54.79 59.26 -33.83
CA LEU A 656 -54.45 59.00 -35.22
C LEU A 656 -55.66 59.09 -36.18
N GLY A 657 -56.89 59.33 -35.69
CA GLY A 657 -58.06 59.49 -36.44
C GLY A 657 -58.72 58.20 -36.93
N ASP A 658 -58.26 57.02 -36.48
CA ASP A 658 -58.84 55.71 -36.86
C ASP A 658 -59.99 55.36 -35.88
N LYS A 659 -61.12 55.88 -36.19
CA LYS A 659 -62.35 55.76 -35.36
C LYS A 659 -62.74 54.30 -35.10
N GLU A 660 -62.68 53.46 -36.15
CA GLU A 660 -63.14 52.05 -36.07
C GLU A 660 -62.24 51.25 -35.10
N LYS A 661 -61.01 51.38 -35.23
CA LYS A 661 -60.03 50.69 -34.30
C LYS A 661 -60.11 51.27 -32.90
N ALA A 662 -60.20 52.57 -32.72
CA ALA A 662 -60.37 53.21 -31.43
C ALA A 662 -61.60 52.71 -30.68
N GLU A 663 -62.80 52.66 -31.35
CA GLU A 663 -64.03 52.11 -30.78
C GLU A 663 -63.90 50.63 -30.45
N LYS A 664 -63.23 49.84 -31.32
CA LYS A 664 -63.00 48.41 -31.09
C LYS A 664 -62.12 48.15 -29.84
N HIS A 665 -61.03 48.82 -29.73
CA HIS A 665 -60.12 48.64 -28.58
C HIS A 665 -60.68 49.20 -27.31
N MET A 666 -61.41 50.30 -27.38
CA MET A 666 -62.12 50.83 -26.25
C MET A 666 -63.22 49.84 -25.73
N GLN A 667 -63.94 49.19 -26.62
CA GLN A 667 -64.93 48.21 -26.20
C GLN A 667 -64.26 46.98 -25.58
N LEU A 668 -63.13 46.49 -26.14
CA LEU A 668 -62.37 45.39 -25.58
C LEU A 668 -61.83 45.72 -24.15
N ALA A 669 -61.36 46.93 -23.96
CA ALA A 669 -60.91 47.38 -22.63
C ALA A 669 -62.10 47.47 -21.61
N ILE A 670 -63.23 47.93 -22.06
CA ILE A 670 -64.48 47.98 -21.20
C ILE A 670 -64.93 46.56 -20.83
N ASP A 671 -64.96 45.65 -21.83
CA ASP A 671 -65.39 44.29 -21.63
C ASP A 671 -64.43 43.51 -20.69
N ALA A 672 -63.14 43.76 -20.79
CA ALA A 672 -62.12 43.14 -19.96
C ALA A 672 -62.16 43.69 -18.51
N LEU A 673 -62.31 45.01 -18.34
CA LEU A 673 -62.31 45.66 -17.03
C LEU A 673 -63.66 45.54 -16.32
N GLY A 674 -64.76 45.33 -17.03
CA GLY A 674 -66.08 45.14 -16.43
C GLY A 674 -66.46 46.26 -15.47
N ILE A 675 -66.83 45.92 -14.22
CA ILE A 675 -67.30 46.85 -13.22
C ILE A 675 -66.16 47.85 -12.80
N TYR A 676 -64.86 47.47 -12.95
CA TYR A 676 -63.72 48.34 -12.60
C TYR A 676 -63.60 49.54 -13.54
N ALA A 677 -64.03 49.44 -14.81
CA ALA A 677 -64.03 50.54 -15.77
C ALA A 677 -64.88 51.77 -15.29
N GLU A 678 -65.89 51.50 -14.45
CA GLU A 678 -66.83 52.55 -13.94
C GLU A 678 -66.57 52.95 -12.49
N SER A 679 -65.82 52.14 -11.73
CA SER A 679 -65.58 52.36 -10.31
C SER A 679 -64.31 53.16 -10.00
N GLU A 680 -63.27 53.06 -10.85
CA GLU A 680 -61.99 53.74 -10.71
C GLU A 680 -62.07 55.14 -11.34
N GLU A 681 -61.89 56.19 -10.57
CA GLU A 681 -62.02 57.59 -11.06
C GLU A 681 -61.05 57.93 -12.15
N PHE A 682 -59.82 57.36 -12.13
CA PHE A 682 -58.81 57.52 -13.16
C PHE A 682 -59.24 56.88 -14.52
N LEU A 683 -59.72 55.65 -14.47
CA LEU A 683 -60.16 54.92 -15.68
C LEU A 683 -61.38 55.62 -16.28
N LYS A 684 -62.31 56.01 -15.44
CA LYS A 684 -63.50 56.74 -15.87
C LYS A 684 -63.18 58.07 -16.60
N LYS A 685 -62.21 58.78 -16.11
CA LYS A 685 -61.73 60.01 -16.74
C LYS A 685 -61.05 59.71 -18.10
N LYS A 686 -60.19 58.70 -18.13
CA LYS A 686 -59.49 58.29 -19.39
C LYS A 686 -60.44 57.75 -20.45
N PHE A 687 -61.41 56.96 -20.09
CA PHE A 687 -62.51 56.52 -21.01
C PHE A 687 -63.36 57.66 -21.51
N THR A 688 -63.67 58.69 -20.69
CA THR A 688 -64.39 59.88 -21.07
C THR A 688 -63.59 60.68 -22.10
N GLU A 689 -62.32 60.90 -21.86
CA GLU A 689 -61.42 61.58 -22.78
C GLU A 689 -61.35 60.89 -24.16
N ILE A 690 -61.14 59.58 -24.17
CA ILE A 690 -61.06 58.79 -25.40
C ILE A 690 -62.44 58.86 -26.15
N ARG A 691 -63.59 58.80 -25.47
CA ARG A 691 -64.91 58.95 -26.09
C ARG A 691 -65.09 60.31 -26.70
N GLU A 692 -64.69 61.39 -26.06
CA GLU A 692 -64.70 62.74 -26.62
C GLU A 692 -63.83 62.87 -27.86
N MET A 693 -62.69 62.32 -27.85
CA MET A 693 -61.79 62.27 -29.01
C MET A 693 -62.43 61.50 -30.19
N ILE A 694 -62.90 60.31 -29.95
CA ILE A 694 -63.62 59.47 -30.98
C ILE A 694 -64.82 60.26 -31.60
N ASN A 695 -65.60 60.93 -30.76
CA ASN A 695 -66.74 61.73 -31.23
C ASN A 695 -66.27 62.97 -32.02
N SER A 696 -65.19 63.56 -31.75
CA SER A 696 -64.61 64.71 -32.50
C SER A 696 -64.19 64.29 -33.90
N ILE A 697 -63.67 63.09 -34.11
CA ILE A 697 -63.30 62.53 -35.41
C ILE A 697 -64.52 62.50 -36.34
N SER A 698 -65.72 62.22 -35.82
CA SER A 698 -66.96 62.12 -36.56
C SER A 698 -67.48 63.49 -37.05
N ASN A 699 -67.07 64.61 -36.44
CA ASN A 699 -67.55 65.96 -36.73
C ASN A 699 -66.57 66.79 -37.57
N SER A 700 -65.43 66.28 -38.00
CA SER A 700 -64.52 66.95 -38.94
C SER A 700 -65.06 66.76 -40.42
N PRO A 701 -65.22 67.80 -41.20
CA PRO A 701 -65.57 67.66 -42.60
C PRO A 701 -64.47 66.94 -43.38
N GLN A 702 -64.79 65.83 -44.03
CA GLN A 702 -63.94 65.16 -45.00
C GLN A 702 -63.48 66.19 -46.07
N PHE A 703 -62.34 66.74 -46.05
CA PHE A 703 -61.70 67.37 -47.15
C PHE A 703 -61.08 66.27 -48.03
N PHE A 704 -61.83 65.77 -49.01
CA PHE A 704 -61.25 65.07 -50.13
C PHE A 704 -60.52 66.09 -51.04
N SER A 705 -59.20 65.90 -51.18
CA SER A 705 -58.48 66.22 -52.40
C SER A 705 -57.15 65.43 -52.46
#